data_eb4ce23a0a0a97c0df1a8fdba07de892
#
_entry.id   eb4ce23a0a0a97c0df1a8fdba07de892
#
_cell.length_a   1.000
_cell.length_b   1.000
_cell.length_c   1.000
_cell.angle_alpha   90.00
_cell.angle_beta   90.00
_cell.angle_gamma   90.00
#
_symmetry.space_group_name_H-M   'P 1'
#
loop_
_entity.id
_entity.type
_entity.pdbx_description
1 polymer ?
#
loop_
_entity_poly.entity_id
_entity_poly.type
_entity_poly.pdbx_seq_one_letter_code
_entity_poly.pdbx_strand_id
1 'polypeptide(L)'
;MDSQNGNANNGLARNLSMFAVWGLSFGYAVGWGAFVMPGAEFLPSAGPAGTAIGILIGTLAMTVIGWNYHRMVSASPGPGGAYAYALNAFGADCGYLTAWSLTLAYMAILWANATALVLLVRYLFGNVLQFGWHDTLAGFDVYLGEVLLSVAVMVVAGCVCLWGRRLAGRVQAALALFMLVGVSVAFFFALSRHEGGLSALAPAFAPGAGKPFSQVLCILAMMPWAFVGFEAVSHSSAEFRFPAKKLWRVLVLSIAASAAMYLMLAFLPALEHPSAFATWADYLKKSGELAGLDSMPTFAAAKLAMGRGGVALLGGTMFAGIFTGIVAATVAMSRLLHALSVDGLFPKWTWIGRLDRNGSPRNAILFVVGISLAIPFFGRTVIGWPIEVSSIGAAVAYCVTSAATFVRARKEGDRLSSFTGIAGAAMSVVFCMLLLVPNYISGSALSAESYLVLVLWCIAGFAIYWGVFKNDSRQRFGRSHIVWTGIVLLIFFSSLMWVRLASQKATGRTVDSIVECQAQHCAHHHGMTDPKALHDVQDHVQEMMASLNASRLGYDIVQMALLVISLVIMFSLYAIHRRREEALRVAQVKAEERDRAKSLFFSTVSHDIRTPLNSIIGFSEMLQSGCETKAERDLAVNSIMMSGRSLLQLVNDILDISKLESGRMEVHPEPTDVAKLVREIAAAFGATHQKTGLEILCKAGNTPPLVVDPHRLRQIAFNFMGNATKFTDKGFIEIRVSFRPDGGGSSGEFRMEVEDTGCGISEENLKRLASPFVQVGDAASQRSGTGLGLHICRLLARAMGGDMEIKSVLGKGSTFSIVVPGVKVADSGNGERGAVPPVKPGLCVLVADDTRTNQLVLGAMFGRLGVKNVAFANNGREALDILKKPREKHFDLVLTDLFMPKMTGTELVAAIRADPALASLKVCLFTADVEMKDAYAEKGFDGILLKPASMDALRKLLP
;
A
#
# COMPACT_ATOMS: atom_id res chain seq x y z
N MET A 1 1.06 -16.53 -5.67
CA MET A 1 2.34 -16.44 -6.41
C MET A 1 2.03 -16.84 -7.83
N ASP A 2 1.68 -15.86 -8.67
CA ASP A 2 1.74 -15.94 -10.14
C ASP A 2 0.79 -14.92 -10.73
N SER A 3 1.21 -13.64 -10.64
CA SER A 3 0.66 -12.53 -11.45
C SER A 3 1.69 -11.39 -11.56
N GLN A 4 2.92 -11.71 -11.98
CA GLN A 4 3.99 -10.75 -12.22
C GLN A 4 4.65 -10.92 -13.60
N ASN A 5 3.88 -11.15 -14.64
CA ASN A 5 4.40 -11.13 -16.01
C ASN A 5 3.54 -10.26 -16.94
N GLY A 6 3.40 -8.98 -16.61
CA GLY A 6 2.64 -8.05 -17.46
C GLY A 6 2.91 -6.57 -17.23
N ASN A 7 4.15 -6.15 -16.90
CA ASN A 7 4.51 -4.71 -16.96
C ASN A 7 6.04 -4.48 -16.90
N ALA A 8 6.78 -5.03 -17.85
CA ALA A 8 8.24 -4.90 -17.91
C ALA A 8 8.75 -3.54 -18.44
N ASN A 9 7.90 -2.53 -18.71
CA ASN A 9 8.32 -1.28 -19.36
C ASN A 9 8.14 0.03 -18.55
N ASN A 10 7.72 0.00 -17.27
CA ASN A 10 7.50 1.22 -16.50
C ASN A 10 8.42 1.38 -15.26
N GLY A 11 9.53 0.69 -15.17
CA GLY A 11 10.46 0.77 -14.05
C GLY A 11 11.67 1.69 -14.30
N LEU A 12 12.34 2.12 -13.20
CA LEU A 12 13.61 2.84 -13.26
C LEU A 12 14.66 2.01 -14.03
N ALA A 13 15.32 2.61 -15.04
CA ALA A 13 16.26 1.89 -15.90
C ALA A 13 17.58 1.56 -15.18
N ARG A 14 18.07 0.32 -15.25
CA ARG A 14 19.34 -0.13 -14.65
C ARG A 14 20.54 0.42 -15.39
N ASN A 15 21.15 1.50 -14.88
CA ASN A 15 22.21 2.23 -15.55
C ASN A 15 23.46 2.53 -14.69
N LEU A 16 23.39 2.35 -13.36
CA LEU A 16 24.47 2.71 -12.45
C LEU A 16 25.48 1.57 -12.27
N SER A 17 26.76 1.84 -12.64
CA SER A 17 27.88 0.95 -12.36
C SER A 17 28.29 1.05 -10.88
N MET A 18 29.03 0.07 -10.39
CA MET A 18 29.54 0.05 -9.00
C MET A 18 30.39 1.28 -8.69
N PHE A 19 31.24 1.73 -9.65
CA PHE A 19 32.05 2.91 -9.49
C PHE A 19 31.23 4.22 -9.48
N ALA A 20 30.16 4.30 -10.28
CA ALA A 20 29.24 5.44 -10.25
C ALA A 20 28.47 5.52 -8.92
N VAL A 21 28.04 4.38 -8.37
CA VAL A 21 27.37 4.32 -7.06
C VAL A 21 28.34 4.70 -5.94
N TRP A 22 29.63 4.30 -6.00
CA TRP A 22 30.65 4.76 -5.08
C TRP A 22 30.85 6.27 -5.18
N GLY A 23 30.98 6.83 -6.38
CA GLY A 23 31.10 8.27 -6.56
C GLY A 23 29.91 9.08 -6.04
N LEU A 24 28.68 8.55 -6.18
CA LEU A 24 27.49 9.16 -5.60
C LEU A 24 27.52 9.10 -4.06
N SER A 25 27.87 7.96 -3.48
CA SER A 25 27.91 7.74 -2.04
C SER A 25 28.99 8.58 -1.36
N PHE A 26 30.23 8.49 -1.85
CA PHE A 26 31.36 9.23 -1.31
C PHE A 26 31.24 10.73 -1.56
N GLY A 27 30.91 11.13 -2.82
CA GLY A 27 30.78 12.56 -3.18
C GLY A 27 29.60 13.26 -2.49
N TYR A 28 28.62 12.51 -1.98
CA TYR A 28 27.56 13.08 -1.15
C TYR A 28 28.03 13.25 0.31
N ALA A 29 28.72 12.27 0.87
CA ALA A 29 29.22 12.33 2.24
C ALA A 29 30.33 13.37 2.43
N VAL A 30 31.05 13.73 1.35
CA VAL A 30 32.17 14.68 1.40
C VAL A 30 31.82 15.94 0.60
N GLY A 31 31.02 16.82 1.21
CA GLY A 31 30.71 18.14 0.67
C GLY A 31 31.68 19.24 1.15
N TRP A 32 31.27 20.49 1.05
CA TRP A 32 32.04 21.67 1.50
C TRP A 32 32.52 21.55 2.96
N GLY A 33 31.66 20.97 3.81
CA GLY A 33 31.91 20.87 5.23
C GLY A 33 33.14 20.05 5.57
N ALA A 34 33.48 19.06 4.75
CA ALA A 34 34.69 18.26 4.95
C ALA A 34 35.98 19.12 4.85
N PHE A 35 35.97 20.23 4.12
CA PHE A 35 37.10 21.14 3.95
C PHE A 35 37.16 22.23 5.00
N VAL A 36 36.08 22.54 5.67
CA VAL A 36 35.97 23.65 6.63
C VAL A 36 35.89 23.15 8.07
N MET A 37 35.00 22.21 8.37
CA MET A 37 34.69 21.77 9.72
C MET A 37 35.91 21.15 10.47
N PRO A 38 36.80 20.37 9.84
CA PRO A 38 37.94 19.85 10.52
C PRO A 38 38.86 20.92 11.16
N GLY A 39 39.10 22.02 10.44
CA GLY A 39 39.90 23.14 10.96
C GLY A 39 39.09 24.11 11.83
N ALA A 40 37.84 24.40 11.52
CA ALA A 40 37.02 25.40 12.21
C ALA A 40 36.34 24.85 13.49
N GLU A 41 35.99 23.56 13.53
CA GLU A 41 35.19 22.97 14.62
C GLU A 41 35.87 21.77 15.31
N PHE A 42 36.39 20.81 14.52
CA PHE A 42 36.87 19.55 15.12
C PHE A 42 38.14 19.74 15.92
N LEU A 43 39.14 20.42 15.33
CA LEU A 43 40.39 20.67 16.03
C LEU A 43 40.23 21.59 17.25
N PRO A 44 39.53 22.75 17.16
CA PRO A 44 39.28 23.58 18.34
C PRO A 44 38.55 22.86 19.46
N SER A 45 37.66 21.92 19.13
CA SER A 45 36.84 21.21 20.11
C SER A 45 37.55 19.98 20.72
N ALA A 46 38.43 19.31 19.98
CA ALA A 46 38.95 18.02 20.42
C ALA A 46 40.47 17.81 20.21
N GLY A 47 41.13 18.70 19.52
CA GLY A 47 42.54 18.52 19.13
C GLY A 47 42.75 17.36 18.15
N PRO A 48 43.95 17.15 17.65
CA PRO A 48 44.26 16.09 16.69
C PRO A 48 43.91 14.67 17.16
N ALA A 49 44.25 14.33 18.42
CA ALA A 49 43.97 13.00 18.95
C ALA A 49 42.50 12.76 19.23
N GLY A 50 41.80 13.74 19.84
CA GLY A 50 40.36 13.64 20.10
C GLY A 50 39.57 13.56 18.81
N THR A 51 39.95 14.33 17.79
CA THR A 51 39.36 14.29 16.44
C THR A 51 39.58 12.93 15.79
N ALA A 52 40.82 12.40 15.82
CA ALA A 52 41.10 11.09 15.22
C ALA A 52 40.32 9.95 15.88
N ILE A 53 40.31 9.90 17.20
CA ILE A 53 39.57 8.87 17.95
C ILE A 53 38.08 8.98 17.69
N GLY A 54 37.51 10.20 17.72
CA GLY A 54 36.08 10.45 17.46
C GLY A 54 35.67 10.03 16.07
N ILE A 55 36.46 10.38 15.02
CA ILE A 55 36.21 9.97 13.63
C ILE A 55 36.30 8.44 13.49
N LEU A 56 37.30 7.79 14.10
CA LEU A 56 37.42 6.33 14.00
C LEU A 56 36.26 5.58 14.66
N ILE A 57 35.86 6.01 15.87
CA ILE A 57 34.67 5.44 16.54
C ILE A 57 33.39 5.70 15.71
N GLY A 58 33.24 6.93 15.20
CA GLY A 58 32.14 7.27 14.32
C GLY A 58 32.12 6.45 13.03
N THR A 59 33.29 6.22 12.43
CA THR A 59 33.43 5.36 11.24
C THR A 59 32.96 3.93 11.51
N LEU A 60 33.32 3.37 12.67
CA LEU A 60 32.83 2.05 13.07
C LEU A 60 31.32 2.03 13.23
N ALA A 61 30.74 3.05 13.89
CA ALA A 61 29.32 3.17 14.06
C ALA A 61 28.59 3.28 12.69
N MET A 62 29.10 4.12 11.78
CA MET A 62 28.54 4.26 10.43
C MET A 62 28.72 3.00 9.59
N THR A 63 29.75 2.21 9.82
CA THR A 63 29.94 0.90 9.17
C THR A 63 28.86 -0.09 9.60
N VAL A 64 28.50 -0.12 10.89
CA VAL A 64 27.37 -0.94 11.38
C VAL A 64 26.04 -0.50 10.75
N ILE A 65 25.79 0.82 10.69
CA ILE A 65 24.60 1.36 10.04
C ILE A 65 24.61 1.03 8.53
N GLY A 66 25.76 1.16 7.86
CA GLY A 66 25.96 0.79 6.46
C GLY A 66 25.66 -0.69 6.18
N TRP A 67 26.02 -1.59 7.12
CA TRP A 67 25.62 -2.99 7.04
C TRP A 67 24.10 -3.15 7.03
N ASN A 68 23.40 -2.42 7.89
CA ASN A 68 21.95 -2.47 7.97
C ASN A 68 21.30 -1.98 6.64
N TYR A 69 21.79 -0.88 6.06
CA TYR A 69 21.36 -0.44 4.73
C TYR A 69 21.63 -1.48 3.65
N HIS A 70 22.84 -2.08 3.65
CA HIS A 70 23.17 -3.16 2.70
C HIS A 70 22.21 -4.33 2.81
N ARG A 71 21.86 -4.78 4.03
CA ARG A 71 20.90 -5.89 4.25
C ARG A 71 19.54 -5.55 3.74
N MET A 72 19.04 -4.34 4.00
CA MET A 72 17.73 -3.90 3.53
C MET A 72 17.67 -3.76 2.00
N VAL A 73 18.69 -3.16 1.38
CA VAL A 73 18.80 -3.08 -0.10
C VAL A 73 18.87 -4.46 -0.73
N SER A 74 19.65 -5.37 -0.14
CA SER A 74 19.81 -6.73 -0.69
C SER A 74 18.53 -7.55 -0.62
N ALA A 75 17.71 -7.28 0.38
CA ALA A 75 16.47 -8.00 0.62
C ALA A 75 15.27 -7.41 -0.14
N SER A 76 15.26 -6.08 -0.37
CA SER A 76 14.18 -5.37 -1.04
C SER A 76 14.76 -4.25 -1.90
N PRO A 77 15.38 -4.57 -3.03
CA PRO A 77 15.89 -3.55 -3.95
C PRO A 77 14.72 -2.82 -4.60
N GLY A 78 14.68 -1.49 -4.44
CA GLY A 78 13.60 -0.67 -4.98
C GLY A 78 13.84 0.82 -4.76
N PRO A 79 13.03 1.69 -5.37
CA PRO A 79 13.08 3.12 -5.08
C PRO A 79 12.61 3.41 -3.65
N GLY A 80 13.03 4.54 -3.10
CA GLY A 80 12.56 4.99 -1.77
C GLY A 80 13.49 4.67 -0.59
N GLY A 81 14.45 3.74 -0.71
CA GLY A 81 15.46 3.48 0.33
C GLY A 81 14.87 3.33 1.73
N ALA A 82 15.38 4.08 2.72
CA ALA A 82 14.93 4.02 4.11
C ALA A 82 13.42 4.25 4.29
N TYR A 83 12.79 5.10 3.46
CA TYR A 83 11.34 5.25 3.43
C TYR A 83 10.62 3.92 3.17
N ALA A 84 11.03 3.21 2.11
CA ALA A 84 10.43 1.93 1.75
C ALA A 84 10.66 0.85 2.83
N TYR A 85 11.81 0.88 3.49
CA TYR A 85 12.12 -0.04 4.60
C TYR A 85 11.23 0.22 5.81
N ALA A 86 11.04 1.49 6.16
CA ALA A 86 10.14 1.93 7.22
C ALA A 86 8.69 1.54 6.94
N LEU A 87 8.22 1.80 5.71
CA LEU A 87 6.87 1.47 5.24
C LEU A 87 6.58 -0.04 5.37
N ASN A 88 7.53 -0.87 4.92
CA ASN A 88 7.38 -2.32 4.93
C ASN A 88 7.48 -2.96 6.32
N ALA A 89 8.29 -2.37 7.22
CA ALA A 89 8.52 -2.91 8.55
C ALA A 89 7.50 -2.42 9.58
N PHE A 90 7.10 -1.15 9.52
CA PHE A 90 6.36 -0.45 10.57
C PHE A 90 5.08 0.25 10.07
N GLY A 91 4.81 0.20 8.77
CA GLY A 91 3.63 0.81 8.18
C GLY A 91 3.81 2.26 7.72
N ALA A 92 2.70 2.84 7.23
CA ALA A 92 2.72 4.10 6.49
C ALA A 92 3.12 5.31 7.34
N ASP A 93 2.77 5.35 8.62
CA ASP A 93 3.10 6.45 9.52
C ASP A 93 4.61 6.56 9.72
N CYS A 94 5.29 5.44 10.00
CA CYS A 94 6.73 5.41 10.17
C CYS A 94 7.45 5.67 8.84
N GLY A 95 6.91 5.15 7.72
CA GLY A 95 7.38 5.48 6.38
C GLY A 95 7.34 6.99 6.13
N TYR A 96 6.20 7.64 6.39
CA TYR A 96 6.05 9.08 6.24
C TYR A 96 7.07 9.86 7.08
N LEU A 97 7.18 9.54 8.37
CA LEU A 97 8.14 10.20 9.27
C LEU A 97 9.58 10.09 8.74
N THR A 98 9.98 8.89 8.29
CA THR A 98 11.31 8.65 7.73
C THR A 98 11.53 9.48 6.46
N ALA A 99 10.54 9.53 5.57
CA ALA A 99 10.61 10.34 4.36
C ALA A 99 10.70 11.83 4.66
N TRP A 100 9.92 12.34 5.63
CA TRP A 100 9.93 13.73 6.06
C TRP A 100 11.27 14.14 6.67
N SER A 101 11.83 13.27 7.51
CA SER A 101 13.17 13.46 8.11
C SER A 101 14.28 13.49 7.05
N LEU A 102 14.24 12.58 6.07
CA LEU A 102 15.19 12.55 4.96
C LEU A 102 15.04 13.74 4.02
N THR A 103 13.83 14.25 3.82
CA THR A 103 13.60 15.46 3.02
C THR A 103 14.35 16.64 3.60
N LEU A 104 14.26 16.85 4.92
CA LEU A 104 15.04 17.88 5.60
C LEU A 104 16.54 17.67 5.41
N ALA A 105 17.03 16.46 5.68
CA ALA A 105 18.46 16.17 5.58
C ALA A 105 19.02 16.44 4.16
N TYR A 106 18.32 15.96 3.13
CA TYR A 106 18.80 16.08 1.76
C TYR A 106 18.69 17.49 1.19
N MET A 107 17.59 18.19 1.49
CA MET A 107 17.41 19.58 1.03
C MET A 107 18.38 20.52 1.74
N ALA A 108 18.57 20.39 3.05
CA ALA A 108 19.52 21.23 3.80
C ALA A 108 20.95 21.09 3.29
N ILE A 109 21.39 19.88 2.97
CA ILE A 109 22.74 19.65 2.42
C ILE A 109 22.87 20.21 1.00
N LEU A 110 21.83 20.09 0.15
CA LEU A 110 21.82 20.69 -1.17
C LEU A 110 22.03 22.21 -1.07
N TRP A 111 21.25 22.87 -0.20
CA TRP A 111 21.29 24.32 0.03
C TRP A 111 22.63 24.76 0.63
N ALA A 112 23.15 23.98 1.58
CA ALA A 112 24.45 24.18 2.20
C ALA A 112 25.59 24.22 1.19
N ASN A 113 25.61 23.25 0.27
CA ASN A 113 26.65 23.18 -0.77
C ASN A 113 26.50 24.32 -1.78
N ALA A 114 25.28 24.64 -2.20
CA ALA A 114 25.05 25.72 -3.17
C ALA A 114 25.54 27.09 -2.65
N THR A 115 25.27 27.41 -1.38
CA THR A 115 25.71 28.69 -0.76
C THR A 115 27.17 28.67 -0.30
N ALA A 116 27.75 27.50 -0.05
CA ALA A 116 29.15 27.36 0.28
C ALA A 116 30.09 27.70 -0.88
N LEU A 117 29.61 27.58 -2.14
CA LEU A 117 30.37 28.02 -3.30
C LEU A 117 30.66 29.51 -3.30
N VAL A 118 29.71 30.30 -2.81
CA VAL A 118 29.89 31.75 -2.62
C VAL A 118 31.04 32.05 -1.68
N LEU A 119 31.09 31.35 -0.54
CA LEU A 119 32.19 31.52 0.43
C LEU A 119 33.54 31.15 -0.18
N LEU A 120 33.60 30.03 -0.91
CA LEU A 120 34.82 29.64 -1.62
C LEU A 120 35.31 30.76 -2.56
N VAL A 121 34.41 31.37 -3.31
CA VAL A 121 34.77 32.46 -4.22
C VAL A 121 35.17 33.71 -3.45
N ARG A 122 34.50 34.09 -2.36
CA ARG A 122 34.93 35.21 -1.49
C ARG A 122 36.36 35.04 -0.98
N TYR A 123 36.71 33.83 -0.52
CA TYR A 123 38.05 33.53 0.02
C TYR A 123 39.14 33.51 -1.07
N LEU A 124 38.84 32.98 -2.25
CA LEU A 124 39.81 32.82 -3.33
C LEU A 124 39.99 34.09 -4.19
N PHE A 125 38.90 34.82 -4.43
CA PHE A 125 38.85 35.92 -5.39
C PHE A 125 38.38 37.24 -4.78
N GLY A 126 38.16 37.28 -3.46
CA GLY A 126 37.69 38.51 -2.79
C GLY A 126 36.29 38.97 -3.21
N ASN A 127 36.13 40.23 -3.45
CA ASN A 127 34.82 40.87 -3.64
C ASN A 127 34.28 40.83 -5.09
N VAL A 128 34.81 39.94 -5.93
CA VAL A 128 34.47 39.88 -7.37
C VAL A 128 32.96 39.69 -7.63
N LEU A 129 32.26 38.99 -6.73
CA LEU A 129 30.82 38.74 -6.85
C LEU A 129 29.95 39.70 -6.00
N GLN A 130 30.55 40.61 -5.29
CA GLN A 130 29.83 41.57 -4.44
C GLN A 130 29.33 42.77 -5.27
N PHE A 131 28.38 42.52 -6.18
CA PHE A 131 27.78 43.54 -7.03
C PHE A 131 26.26 43.36 -7.09
N GLY A 132 25.59 44.47 -7.48
CA GLY A 132 24.15 44.50 -7.68
C GLY A 132 23.38 44.74 -6.37
N TRP A 133 22.15 44.17 -6.29
CA TRP A 133 21.33 44.24 -5.08
C TRP A 133 22.05 43.64 -3.88
N HIS A 134 21.92 44.29 -2.72
CA HIS A 134 22.56 43.90 -1.47
C HIS A 134 21.55 43.99 -0.34
N ASP A 135 21.58 42.99 0.55
CA ASP A 135 20.82 42.94 1.79
C ASP A 135 21.60 42.20 2.87
N THR A 136 21.33 42.51 4.14
CA THR A 136 21.98 41.87 5.29
C THR A 136 20.95 41.07 6.07
N LEU A 137 21.06 39.76 6.02
CA LEU A 137 20.16 38.81 6.69
C LEU A 137 20.90 38.04 7.79
N ALA A 138 20.40 38.19 9.02
CA ALA A 138 20.99 37.51 10.20
C ALA A 138 22.52 37.79 10.33
N GLY A 139 22.96 39.00 10.02
CA GLY A 139 24.36 39.39 10.08
C GLY A 139 25.24 38.91 8.92
N PHE A 140 24.65 38.41 7.85
CA PHE A 140 25.37 38.00 6.65
C PHE A 140 24.93 38.83 5.43
N ASP A 141 25.92 39.44 4.79
CA ASP A 141 25.69 40.24 3.60
C ASP A 141 25.49 39.39 2.37
N VAL A 142 24.37 39.55 1.67
CA VAL A 142 23.98 38.79 0.47
C VAL A 142 24.01 39.77 -0.73
N TYR A 143 24.76 39.46 -1.75
CA TYR A 143 24.87 40.21 -2.98
C TYR A 143 24.24 39.48 -4.16
N LEU A 144 23.65 40.20 -5.12
CA LEU A 144 23.02 39.62 -6.30
C LEU A 144 23.99 38.71 -7.09
N GLY A 145 25.25 39.11 -7.27
CA GLY A 145 26.24 38.30 -8.00
C GLY A 145 26.48 36.95 -7.33
N GLU A 146 26.42 36.86 -5.99
CA GLU A 146 26.56 35.64 -5.22
C GLU A 146 25.33 34.74 -5.33
N VAL A 147 24.15 35.34 -5.31
CA VAL A 147 22.88 34.65 -5.59
C VAL A 147 22.90 34.04 -6.98
N LEU A 148 23.31 34.80 -7.99
CA LEU A 148 23.42 34.29 -9.36
C LEU A 148 24.40 33.11 -9.50
N LEU A 149 25.53 33.14 -8.81
CA LEU A 149 26.47 32.00 -8.78
C LEU A 149 25.84 30.75 -8.16
N SER A 150 25.17 30.88 -7.00
CA SER A 150 24.48 29.76 -6.35
C SER A 150 23.36 29.19 -7.21
N VAL A 151 22.57 30.03 -7.84
CA VAL A 151 21.53 29.63 -8.80
C VAL A 151 22.16 28.90 -9.99
N ALA A 152 23.25 29.45 -10.57
CA ALA A 152 23.90 28.86 -11.74
C ALA A 152 24.42 27.44 -11.44
N VAL A 153 25.08 27.21 -10.31
CA VAL A 153 25.59 25.86 -9.96
C VAL A 153 24.46 24.87 -9.75
N MET A 154 23.34 25.28 -9.12
CA MET A 154 22.18 24.42 -8.94
C MET A 154 21.52 24.06 -10.28
N VAL A 155 21.38 25.02 -11.19
CA VAL A 155 20.84 24.79 -12.54
C VAL A 155 21.76 23.84 -13.32
N VAL A 156 23.09 24.08 -13.32
CA VAL A 156 24.06 23.21 -14.00
C VAL A 156 24.00 21.79 -13.44
N ALA A 157 23.98 21.63 -12.12
CA ALA A 157 23.83 20.31 -11.47
C ALA A 157 22.50 19.64 -11.84
N GLY A 158 21.41 20.40 -11.89
CA GLY A 158 20.10 19.94 -12.36
C GLY A 158 20.14 19.46 -13.82
N CYS A 159 20.78 20.23 -14.70
CA CYS A 159 21.00 19.83 -16.10
C CYS A 159 21.79 18.52 -16.22
N VAL A 160 22.86 18.36 -15.44
CA VAL A 160 23.63 17.11 -15.40
C VAL A 160 22.74 15.92 -14.97
N CYS A 161 21.85 16.12 -14.01
CA CYS A 161 20.87 15.11 -13.59
C CYS A 161 19.85 14.78 -14.69
N LEU A 162 19.46 15.77 -15.51
CA LEU A 162 18.47 15.64 -16.60
C LEU A 162 19.07 15.02 -17.88
N TRP A 163 20.34 15.36 -18.23
CA TRP A 163 20.98 14.90 -19.47
C TRP A 163 21.30 13.41 -19.51
N GLY A 164 21.24 12.74 -18.38
CA GLY A 164 21.31 11.28 -18.37
C GLY A 164 22.14 10.71 -17.22
N ARG A 165 21.65 9.62 -16.70
CA ARG A 165 22.19 8.95 -15.51
C ARG A 165 23.61 8.42 -15.68
N ARG A 166 23.97 8.00 -16.91
CA ARG A 166 25.33 7.54 -17.19
C ARG A 166 26.33 8.69 -17.12
N LEU A 167 25.95 9.87 -17.61
CA LEU A 167 26.78 11.05 -17.55
C LEU A 167 26.92 11.52 -16.11
N ALA A 168 25.81 11.72 -15.40
CA ALA A 168 25.81 12.11 -14.00
C ALA A 168 26.68 11.17 -13.14
N GLY A 169 26.51 9.85 -13.30
CA GLY A 169 27.31 8.87 -12.57
C GLY A 169 28.81 8.88 -12.91
N ARG A 170 29.19 9.15 -14.17
CA ARG A 170 30.60 9.28 -14.59
C ARG A 170 31.21 10.56 -14.05
N VAL A 171 30.53 11.70 -14.17
CA VAL A 171 30.96 13.00 -13.64
C VAL A 171 31.16 12.90 -12.13
N GLN A 172 30.20 12.32 -11.43
CA GLN A 172 30.29 12.10 -9.99
C GLN A 172 31.52 11.26 -9.58
N ALA A 173 31.73 10.14 -10.29
CA ALA A 173 32.84 9.26 -9.98
C ALA A 173 34.21 9.92 -10.29
N ALA A 174 34.31 10.68 -11.37
CA ALA A 174 35.53 11.39 -11.74
C ALA A 174 35.86 12.51 -10.74
N LEU A 175 34.86 13.32 -10.34
CA LEU A 175 35.03 14.39 -9.37
C LEU A 175 35.32 13.83 -7.97
N ALA A 176 34.65 12.75 -7.56
CA ALA A 176 34.92 12.06 -6.31
C ALA A 176 36.36 11.52 -6.23
N LEU A 177 36.84 10.93 -7.33
CA LEU A 177 38.23 10.47 -7.42
C LEU A 177 39.23 11.64 -7.39
N PHE A 178 38.94 12.71 -8.15
CA PHE A 178 39.76 13.93 -8.13
C PHE A 178 39.86 14.52 -6.73
N MET A 179 38.77 14.55 -5.99
CA MET A 179 38.68 15.05 -4.62
C MET A 179 39.55 14.21 -3.68
N LEU A 180 39.41 12.88 -3.73
CA LEU A 180 40.21 11.97 -2.88
C LEU A 180 41.70 12.07 -3.19
N VAL A 181 42.06 12.04 -4.46
CA VAL A 181 43.48 12.13 -4.89
C VAL A 181 44.07 13.50 -4.59
N GLY A 182 43.35 14.58 -4.87
CA GLY A 182 43.82 15.94 -4.66
C GLY A 182 44.09 16.26 -3.17
N VAL A 183 43.15 15.85 -2.28
CA VAL A 183 43.38 16.01 -0.83
C VAL A 183 44.51 15.12 -0.35
N SER A 184 44.61 13.88 -0.85
CA SER A 184 45.75 13.01 -0.49
C SER A 184 47.07 13.62 -0.93
N VAL A 185 47.15 14.17 -2.14
CA VAL A 185 48.38 14.85 -2.61
C VAL A 185 48.73 16.03 -1.72
N ALA A 186 47.78 16.88 -1.37
CA ALA A 186 48.01 18.03 -0.52
C ALA A 186 48.50 17.60 0.87
N PHE A 187 47.89 16.58 1.45
CA PHE A 187 48.23 16.04 2.77
C PHE A 187 49.62 15.40 2.78
N PHE A 188 49.91 14.47 1.87
CA PHE A 188 51.22 13.79 1.87
C PHE A 188 52.35 14.71 1.46
N PHE A 189 52.08 15.73 0.65
CA PHE A 189 53.07 16.76 0.35
C PHE A 189 53.40 17.60 1.58
N ALA A 190 52.37 18.04 2.34
CA ALA A 190 52.60 18.74 3.63
C ALA A 190 53.39 17.87 4.61
N LEU A 191 52.97 16.60 4.74
CA LEU A 191 53.65 15.63 5.62
C LEU A 191 55.14 15.40 5.23
N SER A 192 55.45 15.37 3.93
CA SER A 192 56.81 15.16 3.43
C SER A 192 57.75 16.34 3.66
N ARG A 193 57.23 17.53 3.85
CA ARG A 193 57.97 18.75 4.14
C ARG A 193 58.13 19.03 5.61
N HIS A 194 57.34 18.40 6.43
CA HIS A 194 57.33 18.65 7.87
C HIS A 194 58.48 17.91 8.58
N GLU A 195 59.42 18.65 9.17
CA GLU A 195 60.59 18.08 9.86
C GLU A 195 60.30 17.64 11.31
N GLY A 196 59.17 18.07 11.89
CA GLY A 196 58.82 17.86 13.31
C GLY A 196 58.16 16.52 13.66
N GLY A 197 57.78 15.68 12.70
CA GLY A 197 57.08 14.43 12.95
C GLY A 197 55.78 14.56 13.78
N LEU A 198 55.53 13.60 14.66
CA LEU A 198 54.33 13.60 15.54
C LEU A 198 54.32 14.71 16.61
N SER A 199 55.47 15.33 16.89
CA SER A 199 55.58 16.43 17.87
C SER A 199 54.80 17.69 17.41
N ALA A 200 54.61 17.88 16.12
CA ALA A 200 53.83 18.98 15.58
C ALA A 200 52.33 18.91 15.92
N LEU A 201 51.84 17.74 16.22
CA LEU A 201 50.45 17.54 16.65
C LEU A 201 50.22 17.87 18.13
N ALA A 202 51.21 18.43 18.83
CA ALA A 202 51.08 18.89 20.21
C ALA A 202 50.39 20.30 20.23
N PRO A 203 49.50 20.52 21.20
CA PRO A 203 48.97 19.56 22.17
C PRO A 203 48.00 18.54 21.50
N ALA A 204 48.03 17.28 21.97
CA ALA A 204 47.24 16.20 21.38
C ALA A 204 45.73 16.39 21.53
N PHE A 205 45.32 17.07 22.60
CA PHE A 205 43.91 17.44 22.86
C PHE A 205 43.79 18.97 22.95
N ALA A 206 42.59 19.49 22.67
CA ALA A 206 42.35 20.92 22.65
C ALA A 206 42.45 21.53 24.07
N PRO A 207 43.33 22.52 24.30
CA PRO A 207 43.47 23.16 25.61
C PRO A 207 42.22 23.92 26.00
N GLY A 208 41.74 23.70 27.23
CA GLY A 208 40.53 24.42 27.73
C GLY A 208 39.20 23.87 27.27
N ALA A 209 39.17 22.92 26.33
CA ALA A 209 37.93 22.34 25.80
C ALA A 209 37.36 21.16 26.65
N GLY A 210 37.71 21.07 27.91
CA GLY A 210 37.24 20.03 28.81
C GLY A 210 38.14 18.77 28.87
N LYS A 211 37.60 17.69 29.44
CA LYS A 211 38.36 16.43 29.58
C LYS A 211 38.50 15.72 28.22
N PRO A 212 39.57 14.93 27.97
CA PRO A 212 39.79 14.19 26.73
C PRO A 212 38.58 13.36 26.29
N PHE A 213 37.87 12.72 27.22
CA PHE A 213 36.66 11.95 26.93
C PHE A 213 35.51 12.81 26.38
N SER A 214 35.29 14.00 26.96
CA SER A 214 34.22 14.92 26.45
C SER A 214 34.56 15.45 25.06
N GLN A 215 35.84 15.69 24.77
CA GLN A 215 36.31 16.12 23.46
C GLN A 215 36.04 15.05 22.38
N VAL A 216 36.31 13.79 22.68
CA VAL A 216 35.97 12.66 21.76
C VAL A 216 34.45 12.56 21.54
N LEU A 217 33.67 12.71 22.63
CA LEU A 217 32.20 12.69 22.50
C LEU A 217 31.66 13.86 21.68
N CYS A 218 32.28 15.03 21.75
CA CYS A 218 31.93 16.18 20.90
C CYS A 218 32.05 15.84 19.41
N ILE A 219 33.18 15.25 19.01
CA ILE A 219 33.39 14.81 17.63
C ILE A 219 32.40 13.69 17.25
N LEU A 220 32.20 12.71 18.16
CA LEU A 220 31.25 11.62 17.89
C LEU A 220 29.81 12.11 17.66
N ALA A 221 29.38 13.17 18.36
CA ALA A 221 28.07 13.79 18.16
C ALA A 221 27.91 14.37 16.74
N MET A 222 28.98 14.83 16.09
CA MET A 222 28.96 15.39 14.75
C MET A 222 29.02 14.33 13.63
N MET A 223 29.27 13.05 13.95
CA MET A 223 29.47 12.01 12.95
C MET A 223 28.25 11.72 12.07
N PRO A 224 26.97 11.76 12.54
CA PRO A 224 25.82 11.64 11.66
C PRO A 224 25.83 12.68 10.54
N TRP A 225 26.23 13.92 10.85
CA TRP A 225 26.37 14.98 9.87
C TRP A 225 27.54 14.74 8.91
N ALA A 226 28.71 14.34 9.43
CA ALA A 226 29.92 14.15 8.65
C ALA A 226 29.79 13.03 7.60
N PHE A 227 28.96 12.03 7.87
CA PHE A 227 28.77 10.88 6.99
C PHE A 227 27.42 10.87 6.25
N VAL A 228 26.50 11.83 6.52
CA VAL A 228 25.19 11.85 5.86
C VAL A 228 25.36 11.87 4.35
N GLY A 229 24.60 11.00 3.67
CA GLY A 229 24.63 10.85 2.23
C GLY A 229 25.20 9.53 1.72
N PHE A 230 26.03 8.80 2.50
CA PHE A 230 26.49 7.48 2.07
C PHE A 230 25.32 6.51 1.84
N GLU A 231 24.25 6.65 2.60
CA GLU A 231 23.02 5.85 2.54
C GLU A 231 22.11 6.24 1.39
N ALA A 232 22.28 7.46 0.85
CA ALA A 232 21.39 8.02 -0.19
C ALA A 232 21.34 7.17 -1.47
N VAL A 233 22.40 6.40 -1.73
CA VAL A 233 22.43 5.45 -2.86
C VAL A 233 21.38 4.34 -2.73
N SER A 234 20.86 4.09 -1.53
CA SER A 234 19.77 3.12 -1.31
C SER A 234 18.50 3.49 -2.07
N HIS A 235 18.22 4.78 -2.27
CA HIS A 235 17.09 5.26 -3.07
C HIS A 235 17.20 4.93 -4.56
N SER A 236 18.42 4.71 -5.05
CA SER A 236 18.74 4.35 -6.43
C SER A 236 18.97 2.86 -6.64
N SER A 237 18.67 2.01 -5.66
CA SER A 237 18.99 0.58 -5.71
C SER A 237 18.33 -0.17 -6.87
N ALA A 238 17.17 0.28 -7.35
CA ALA A 238 16.52 -0.24 -8.56
C ALA A 238 17.33 0.03 -9.85
N GLU A 239 18.24 1.01 -9.84
CA GLU A 239 19.04 1.44 -10.98
C GLU A 239 20.40 0.72 -11.10
N PHE A 240 20.76 -0.15 -10.15
CA PHE A 240 22.05 -0.83 -10.12
C PHE A 240 22.19 -1.86 -11.25
N ARG A 241 23.37 -1.84 -11.93
CA ARG A 241 23.77 -2.85 -12.93
C ARG A 241 24.46 -4.06 -12.33
N PHE A 242 24.73 -4.05 -11.03
CA PHE A 242 25.39 -5.10 -10.30
C PHE A 242 24.44 -5.69 -9.24
N PRO A 243 24.68 -6.92 -8.77
CA PRO A 243 23.87 -7.53 -7.72
C PRO A 243 23.90 -6.72 -6.43
N ALA A 244 22.73 -6.47 -5.84
CA ALA A 244 22.60 -5.69 -4.60
C ALA A 244 23.50 -6.21 -3.45
N LYS A 245 23.82 -7.51 -3.42
CA LYS A 245 24.76 -8.13 -2.49
C LYS A 245 26.18 -7.54 -2.54
N LYS A 246 26.58 -6.90 -3.65
CA LYS A 246 27.89 -6.24 -3.77
C LYS A 246 27.90 -4.81 -3.22
N LEU A 247 26.75 -4.26 -2.85
CA LEU A 247 26.63 -2.88 -2.33
C LEU A 247 27.47 -2.68 -1.07
N TRP A 248 27.64 -3.71 -0.23
CA TRP A 248 28.47 -3.64 0.95
C TRP A 248 29.87 -3.09 0.69
N ARG A 249 30.51 -3.56 -0.38
CA ARG A 249 31.86 -3.10 -0.77
C ARG A 249 31.89 -1.61 -1.11
N VAL A 250 30.82 -1.12 -1.74
CA VAL A 250 30.67 0.30 -2.09
C VAL A 250 30.52 1.15 -0.84
N LEU A 251 29.64 0.74 0.09
CA LEU A 251 29.39 1.49 1.32
C LEU A 251 30.62 1.55 2.23
N VAL A 252 31.31 0.41 2.45
CA VAL A 252 32.53 0.38 3.26
C VAL A 252 33.63 1.25 2.64
N LEU A 253 33.84 1.15 1.32
CA LEU A 253 34.83 1.97 0.63
C LEU A 253 34.48 3.47 0.70
N SER A 254 33.20 3.84 0.60
CA SER A 254 32.76 5.23 0.74
C SER A 254 32.98 5.75 2.16
N ILE A 255 32.58 4.99 3.18
CA ILE A 255 32.75 5.36 4.60
C ILE A 255 34.23 5.48 4.94
N ALA A 256 35.07 4.52 4.52
CA ALA A 256 36.50 4.54 4.79
C ALA A 256 37.21 5.70 4.07
N ALA A 257 36.84 5.97 2.81
CA ALA A 257 37.40 7.11 2.06
C ALA A 257 36.97 8.46 2.68
N SER A 258 35.70 8.60 3.14
CA SER A 258 35.25 9.80 3.84
C SER A 258 36.01 9.99 5.14
N ALA A 259 36.19 8.95 5.95
CA ALA A 259 36.95 9.02 7.19
C ALA A 259 38.40 9.43 6.93
N ALA A 260 39.03 8.84 5.94
CA ALA A 260 40.40 9.18 5.54
C ALA A 260 40.53 10.66 5.14
N MET A 261 39.55 11.17 4.35
CA MET A 261 39.52 12.59 3.96
C MET A 261 39.35 13.52 5.18
N TYR A 262 38.39 13.22 6.08
CA TYR A 262 38.24 14.02 7.30
C TYR A 262 39.48 14.04 8.14
N LEU A 263 40.17 12.89 8.30
CA LEU A 263 41.47 12.82 9.03
C LEU A 263 42.57 13.63 8.35
N MET A 264 42.71 13.48 7.02
CA MET A 264 43.74 14.24 6.29
C MET A 264 43.51 15.73 6.38
N LEU A 265 42.26 16.18 6.22
CA LEU A 265 41.91 17.60 6.30
C LEU A 265 41.97 18.16 7.74
N ALA A 266 41.78 17.32 8.76
CA ALA A 266 41.94 17.72 10.16
C ALA A 266 43.43 17.83 10.52
N PHE A 267 44.26 16.89 10.09
CA PHE A 267 45.70 16.95 10.42
C PHE A 267 46.45 18.00 9.60
N LEU A 268 45.97 18.38 8.41
CA LEU A 268 46.67 19.34 7.58
C LEU A 268 46.96 20.69 8.29
N PRO A 269 45.99 21.38 8.93
CA PRO A 269 46.26 22.62 9.67
C PRO A 269 46.97 22.38 11.01
N ALA A 270 46.97 21.17 11.53
CA ALA A 270 47.78 20.83 12.72
C ALA A 270 49.25 20.65 12.40
N LEU A 271 49.55 20.15 11.16
CA LEU A 271 50.91 20.01 10.67
C LEU A 271 51.52 21.33 10.22
N GLU A 272 50.72 22.12 9.47
CA GLU A 272 51.17 23.34 8.82
C GLU A 272 50.33 24.52 9.29
N HIS A 273 50.89 25.44 10.06
CA HIS A 273 50.22 26.67 10.50
C HIS A 273 51.16 27.87 10.40
N PRO A 274 50.66 29.11 10.35
CA PRO A 274 51.55 30.29 10.23
C PRO A 274 52.55 30.38 11.35
N SER A 275 53.82 30.66 11.01
CA SER A 275 54.94 30.72 11.92
C SER A 275 54.83 31.81 13.03
N ALA A 276 53.87 32.70 12.91
CA ALA A 276 53.52 33.67 13.95
C ALA A 276 52.89 33.03 15.19
N PHE A 277 52.45 31.76 15.13
CA PHE A 277 51.83 31.03 16.21
C PHE A 277 52.72 29.84 16.63
N ALA A 278 52.84 29.64 17.95
CA ALA A 278 53.68 28.57 18.48
C ALA A 278 53.06 27.18 18.26
N THR A 279 51.73 27.09 18.28
CA THR A 279 50.99 25.83 18.09
C THR A 279 49.78 26.01 17.17
N TRP A 280 49.31 24.90 16.64
CA TRP A 280 48.03 24.87 15.91
C TRP A 280 46.87 25.43 16.75
N ALA A 281 46.88 25.21 18.07
CA ALA A 281 45.84 25.66 18.99
C ALA A 281 45.84 27.17 19.14
N ASP A 282 47.00 27.81 19.23
CA ASP A 282 47.14 29.27 19.29
C ASP A 282 46.66 29.93 17.98
N TYR A 283 46.98 29.30 16.84
CA TYR A 283 46.51 29.74 15.52
C TYR A 283 45.00 29.66 15.42
N LEU A 284 44.39 28.52 15.73
CA LEU A 284 42.93 28.31 15.56
C LEU A 284 42.12 29.23 16.49
N LYS A 285 42.61 29.51 17.69
CA LYS A 285 41.99 30.45 18.62
C LYS A 285 41.81 31.87 18.02
N LYS A 286 42.76 32.29 17.17
CA LYS A 286 42.77 33.61 16.52
C LYS A 286 42.40 33.60 15.04
N SER A 287 42.15 32.43 14.45
CA SER A 287 41.89 32.30 13.03
C SER A 287 40.70 33.09 12.55
N GLY A 288 39.63 33.24 13.38
CA GLY A 288 38.46 34.05 13.08
C GLY A 288 38.72 35.56 12.97
N GLU A 289 39.79 36.07 13.52
CA GLU A 289 40.21 37.47 13.48
C GLU A 289 41.11 37.77 12.28
N LEU A 290 41.63 36.70 11.61
CA LEU A 290 42.51 36.83 10.46
C LEU A 290 41.73 37.11 9.18
N ALA A 291 42.36 37.77 8.21
CA ALA A 291 41.76 38.10 6.94
C ALA A 291 42.08 37.08 5.83
N GLY A 292 41.16 36.92 4.89
CA GLY A 292 41.35 36.11 3.67
C GLY A 292 41.61 34.63 3.92
N LEU A 293 42.56 34.01 3.23
CA LEU A 293 42.85 32.56 3.33
C LEU A 293 43.37 32.12 4.69
N ASP A 294 43.97 33.03 5.46
CA ASP A 294 44.55 32.70 6.76
C ASP A 294 43.45 32.51 7.84
N SER A 295 42.23 32.94 7.58
CA SER A 295 41.02 32.61 8.35
C SER A 295 40.48 31.22 8.08
N MET A 296 40.97 30.54 7.04
CA MET A 296 40.57 29.16 6.70
C MET A 296 41.71 28.18 6.96
N PRO A 297 41.75 27.48 8.09
CA PRO A 297 42.92 26.72 8.54
C PRO A 297 43.43 25.70 7.51
N THR A 298 42.53 24.94 6.85
CA THR A 298 42.92 23.95 5.83
C THR A 298 43.55 24.60 4.59
N PHE A 299 43.06 25.79 4.17
CA PHE A 299 43.60 26.51 3.04
C PHE A 299 44.90 27.24 3.36
N ALA A 300 45.01 27.78 4.58
CA ALA A 300 46.26 28.36 5.07
C ALA A 300 47.37 27.32 5.07
N ALA A 301 47.08 26.11 5.60
CA ALA A 301 48.04 25.01 5.59
C ALA A 301 48.46 24.59 4.19
N ALA A 302 47.50 24.44 3.26
CA ALA A 302 47.82 24.10 1.86
C ALA A 302 48.66 25.21 1.18
N LYS A 303 48.40 26.48 1.50
CA LYS A 303 49.16 27.64 1.01
C LYS A 303 50.61 27.58 1.53
N LEU A 304 50.81 27.27 2.79
CA LEU A 304 52.10 27.15 3.41
C LEU A 304 52.91 25.98 2.83
N ALA A 305 52.27 24.80 2.69
CA ALA A 305 52.91 23.60 2.17
C ALA A 305 53.28 23.72 0.68
N MET A 306 52.32 24.16 -0.19
CA MET A 306 52.40 24.06 -1.66
C MET A 306 52.31 25.41 -2.36
N GLY A 307 52.27 26.52 -1.65
CA GLY A 307 52.05 27.86 -2.21
C GLY A 307 50.72 28.02 -2.95
N ARG A 308 50.71 28.80 -4.03
CA ARG A 308 49.52 29.01 -4.86
C ARG A 308 48.98 27.71 -5.47
N GLY A 309 49.83 26.71 -5.75
CA GLY A 309 49.40 25.41 -6.28
C GLY A 309 48.57 24.62 -5.27
N GLY A 310 48.90 24.67 -4.00
CA GLY A 310 48.12 24.06 -2.92
C GLY A 310 46.74 24.67 -2.77
N VAL A 311 46.64 26.00 -2.85
CA VAL A 311 45.37 26.72 -2.81
C VAL A 311 44.50 26.36 -4.01
N ALA A 312 45.05 26.31 -5.21
CA ALA A 312 44.35 25.94 -6.42
C ALA A 312 43.85 24.48 -6.40
N LEU A 313 44.73 23.57 -5.93
CA LEU A 313 44.37 22.14 -5.81
C LEU A 313 43.24 21.94 -4.79
N LEU A 314 43.37 22.53 -3.56
CA LEU A 314 42.38 22.39 -2.53
C LEU A 314 41.05 23.10 -2.92
N GLY A 315 41.11 24.27 -3.57
CA GLY A 315 39.92 24.96 -4.10
C GLY A 315 39.20 24.15 -5.17
N GLY A 316 39.95 23.54 -6.10
CA GLY A 316 39.39 22.64 -7.10
C GLY A 316 38.73 21.39 -6.50
N THR A 317 39.37 20.79 -5.46
CA THR A 317 38.79 19.62 -4.78
C THR A 317 37.55 19.99 -3.96
N MET A 318 37.55 21.18 -3.31
CA MET A 318 36.38 21.68 -2.60
C MET A 318 35.22 21.99 -3.56
N PHE A 319 35.50 22.61 -4.71
CA PHE A 319 34.50 22.79 -5.78
C PHE A 319 33.91 21.44 -6.23
N ALA A 320 34.77 20.42 -6.43
CA ALA A 320 34.31 19.09 -6.77
C ALA A 320 33.38 18.50 -5.69
N GLY A 321 33.74 18.68 -4.39
CA GLY A 321 32.90 18.26 -3.26
C GLY A 321 31.55 18.98 -3.22
N ILE A 322 31.53 20.30 -3.42
CA ILE A 322 30.30 21.10 -3.51
C ILE A 322 29.41 20.59 -4.64
N PHE A 323 29.97 20.45 -5.83
CA PHE A 323 29.20 20.04 -7.02
C PHE A 323 28.67 18.61 -6.90
N THR A 324 29.51 17.67 -6.42
CA THR A 324 29.07 16.28 -6.19
C THR A 324 27.98 16.20 -5.14
N GLY A 325 28.05 17.00 -4.07
CA GLY A 325 27.04 17.10 -3.04
C GLY A 325 25.68 17.57 -3.57
N ILE A 326 25.66 18.63 -4.41
CA ILE A 326 24.42 19.15 -5.04
C ILE A 326 23.78 18.09 -5.97
N VAL A 327 24.57 17.46 -6.85
CA VAL A 327 24.09 16.43 -7.78
C VAL A 327 23.55 15.23 -7.02
N ALA A 328 24.28 14.73 -6.02
CA ALA A 328 23.88 13.55 -5.25
C ALA A 328 22.61 13.80 -4.42
N ALA A 329 22.50 14.98 -3.78
CA ALA A 329 21.29 15.39 -3.07
C ALA A 329 20.07 15.47 -4.01
N THR A 330 20.22 16.07 -5.19
CA THR A 330 19.18 16.15 -6.21
C THR A 330 18.74 14.77 -6.67
N VAL A 331 19.70 13.86 -6.89
CA VAL A 331 19.44 12.46 -7.24
C VAL A 331 18.67 11.77 -6.14
N ALA A 332 19.12 11.81 -4.89
CA ALA A 332 18.48 11.14 -3.76
C ALA A 332 17.06 11.66 -3.53
N MET A 333 16.89 12.98 -3.48
CA MET A 333 15.59 13.60 -3.23
C MET A 333 14.59 13.32 -4.34
N SER A 334 15.00 13.35 -5.60
CA SER A 334 14.11 13.05 -6.73
C SER A 334 13.61 11.60 -6.73
N ARG A 335 14.43 10.63 -6.27
CA ARG A 335 14.02 9.22 -6.14
C ARG A 335 13.10 9.01 -4.94
N LEU A 336 13.36 9.72 -3.85
CA LEU A 336 12.46 9.72 -2.69
C LEU A 336 11.07 10.26 -3.09
N LEU A 337 11.01 11.41 -3.75
CA LEU A 337 9.74 12.00 -4.25
C LEU A 337 9.02 11.08 -5.24
N HIS A 338 9.77 10.42 -6.13
CA HIS A 338 9.20 9.42 -7.05
C HIS A 338 8.55 8.27 -6.27
N ALA A 339 9.23 7.70 -5.27
CA ALA A 339 8.71 6.61 -4.45
C ALA A 339 7.44 7.03 -3.70
N LEU A 340 7.45 8.22 -3.06
CA LEU A 340 6.30 8.77 -2.35
C LEU A 340 5.08 8.96 -3.27
N SER A 341 5.32 9.41 -4.51
CA SER A 341 4.27 9.62 -5.50
C SER A 341 3.68 8.31 -6.03
N VAL A 342 4.53 7.29 -6.30
CA VAL A 342 4.10 5.96 -6.75
C VAL A 342 3.26 5.26 -5.68
N ASP A 343 3.66 5.39 -4.41
CA ASP A 343 2.91 4.82 -3.28
C ASP A 343 1.62 5.60 -2.96
N GLY A 344 1.35 6.69 -3.70
CA GLY A 344 0.11 7.47 -3.60
C GLY A 344 0.01 8.30 -2.32
N LEU A 345 1.14 8.71 -1.72
CA LEU A 345 1.14 9.64 -0.59
C LEU A 345 0.66 11.03 -1.00
N PHE A 346 0.91 11.42 -2.24
CA PHE A 346 0.51 12.72 -2.80
C PHE A 346 -0.47 12.54 -3.96
N PRO A 347 -1.76 12.22 -3.72
CA PRO A 347 -2.72 11.90 -4.79
C PRO A 347 -2.93 13.05 -5.77
N LYS A 348 -2.75 14.32 -5.36
CA LYS A 348 -2.83 15.49 -6.24
C LYS A 348 -1.54 15.78 -7.01
N TRP A 349 -0.40 15.23 -6.62
CA TRP A 349 0.93 15.53 -7.18
C TRP A 349 1.54 14.32 -7.89
N THR A 350 0.70 13.48 -8.46
CA THR A 350 1.14 12.28 -9.21
C THR A 350 2.07 12.60 -10.38
N TRP A 351 2.03 13.85 -10.90
CA TRP A 351 2.89 14.32 -11.96
C TRP A 351 4.37 14.35 -11.57
N ILE A 352 4.68 14.56 -10.27
CA ILE A 352 6.07 14.57 -9.75
C ILE A 352 6.72 13.18 -9.92
N GLY A 353 5.95 12.12 -9.68
CA GLY A 353 6.45 10.75 -9.77
C GLY A 353 6.53 10.17 -11.18
N ARG A 354 6.08 10.88 -12.22
CA ARG A 354 6.13 10.37 -13.59
C ARG A 354 7.56 10.24 -14.09
N LEU A 355 7.87 9.07 -14.66
CA LEU A 355 9.14 8.82 -15.31
C LEU A 355 9.09 9.28 -16.78
N ASP A 356 10.21 9.79 -17.30
CA ASP A 356 10.36 10.10 -18.70
C ASP A 356 10.57 8.82 -19.55
N ARG A 357 10.70 8.95 -20.87
CA ARG A 357 10.95 7.83 -21.79
C ARG A 357 12.22 7.05 -21.47
N ASN A 358 13.16 7.66 -20.77
CA ASN A 358 14.41 7.06 -20.33
C ASN A 358 14.30 6.46 -18.91
N GLY A 359 13.10 6.44 -18.31
CA GLY A 359 12.83 5.99 -16.96
C GLY A 359 13.43 6.90 -15.87
N SER A 360 13.62 8.21 -16.11
CA SER A 360 14.12 9.21 -15.16
C SER A 360 12.96 9.98 -14.52
N PRO A 361 13.01 10.33 -13.20
CA PRO A 361 12.01 11.14 -12.55
C PRO A 361 12.25 12.64 -12.83
N ARG A 362 12.14 13.03 -14.12
CA ARG A 362 12.46 14.39 -14.60
C ARG A 362 11.71 15.47 -13.84
N ASN A 363 10.42 15.27 -13.61
CA ASN A 363 9.59 16.26 -12.92
C ASN A 363 10.01 16.44 -11.45
N ALA A 364 10.40 15.37 -10.77
CA ALA A 364 10.93 15.46 -9.41
C ALA A 364 12.27 16.20 -9.36
N ILE A 365 13.15 15.99 -10.35
CA ILE A 365 14.41 16.74 -10.45
C ILE A 365 14.12 18.25 -10.63
N LEU A 366 13.23 18.62 -11.56
CA LEU A 366 12.84 20.01 -11.80
C LEU A 366 12.19 20.65 -10.57
N PHE A 367 11.38 19.89 -9.84
CA PHE A 367 10.74 20.36 -8.60
C PHE A 367 11.78 20.65 -7.50
N VAL A 368 12.73 19.72 -7.28
CA VAL A 368 13.80 19.91 -6.28
C VAL A 368 14.67 21.11 -6.60
N VAL A 369 15.10 21.23 -7.85
CA VAL A 369 15.91 22.38 -8.29
C VAL A 369 15.08 23.67 -8.17
N GLY A 370 13.84 23.69 -8.67
CA GLY A 370 12.98 24.87 -8.66
C GLY A 370 12.74 25.46 -7.27
N ILE A 371 12.42 24.61 -6.27
CA ILE A 371 12.27 25.07 -4.88
C ILE A 371 13.59 25.61 -4.34
N SER A 372 14.71 25.00 -4.71
CA SER A 372 16.03 25.40 -4.20
C SER A 372 16.52 26.74 -4.73
N LEU A 373 16.01 27.22 -5.87
CA LEU A 373 16.43 28.50 -6.46
C LEU A 373 16.10 29.73 -5.61
N ALA A 374 15.11 29.63 -4.73
CA ALA A 374 14.76 30.71 -3.79
C ALA A 374 15.71 30.82 -2.59
N ILE A 375 16.44 29.75 -2.28
CA ILE A 375 17.20 29.62 -1.03
C ILE A 375 18.42 30.55 -0.94
N PRO A 376 19.19 30.82 -2.02
CA PRO A 376 20.34 31.73 -1.94
C PRO A 376 20.02 33.13 -1.44
N PHE A 377 18.78 33.61 -1.60
CA PHE A 377 18.35 34.92 -1.12
C PHE A 377 18.31 35.04 0.41
N PHE A 378 18.25 33.94 1.15
CA PHE A 378 18.23 33.92 2.63
C PHE A 378 19.61 34.06 3.28
N GLY A 379 20.66 33.99 2.50
CA GLY A 379 22.02 34.11 3.00
C GLY A 379 22.53 32.85 3.75
N ARG A 380 23.81 32.86 4.09
CA ARG A 380 24.50 31.70 4.65
C ARG A 380 24.11 31.40 6.09
N THR A 381 23.92 32.41 6.92
CA THR A 381 23.60 32.24 8.35
C THR A 381 22.27 31.51 8.54
N VAL A 382 21.24 31.96 7.83
CA VAL A 382 19.88 31.37 7.91
C VAL A 382 19.90 29.93 7.43
N ILE A 383 20.68 29.62 6.38
CA ILE A 383 20.82 28.25 5.84
C ILE A 383 21.61 27.34 6.80
N GLY A 384 22.46 27.91 7.65
CA GLY A 384 23.17 27.18 8.71
C GLY A 384 22.22 26.42 9.65
N TRP A 385 21.08 27.02 10.01
CA TRP A 385 20.12 26.45 10.94
C TRP A 385 19.49 25.11 10.45
N PRO A 386 18.93 24.99 9.23
CA PRO A 386 18.49 23.71 8.69
C PRO A 386 19.59 22.65 8.58
N ILE A 387 20.85 23.09 8.37
CA ILE A 387 22.01 22.18 8.30
C ILE A 387 22.23 21.48 9.63
N GLU A 388 22.23 22.23 10.76
CA GLU A 388 22.36 21.64 12.10
C GLU A 388 21.24 20.61 12.36
N VAL A 389 19.99 20.95 12.00
CA VAL A 389 18.83 20.07 12.16
C VAL A 389 18.88 18.83 11.23
N SER A 390 19.58 18.93 10.09
CA SER A 390 19.67 17.84 9.10
C SER A 390 20.25 16.56 9.68
N SER A 391 21.17 16.68 10.65
CA SER A 391 21.79 15.57 11.38
C SER A 391 20.75 14.74 12.13
N ILE A 392 19.74 15.38 12.72
CA ILE A 392 18.64 14.70 13.42
C ILE A 392 17.81 13.92 12.40
N GLY A 393 17.50 14.51 11.25
CA GLY A 393 16.76 13.83 10.17
C GLY A 393 17.48 12.57 9.68
N ALA A 394 18.79 12.64 9.50
CA ALA A 394 19.62 11.49 9.13
C ALA A 394 19.63 10.42 10.24
N ALA A 395 19.82 10.82 11.50
CA ALA A 395 19.85 9.89 12.64
C ALA A 395 18.51 9.15 12.82
N VAL A 396 17.37 9.82 12.59
CA VAL A 396 16.04 9.18 12.58
C VAL A 396 15.96 8.11 11.49
N ALA A 397 16.41 8.40 10.27
CA ALA A 397 16.42 7.43 9.18
C ALA A 397 17.34 6.25 9.44
N TYR A 398 18.51 6.47 10.08
CA TYR A 398 19.45 5.43 10.50
C TYR A 398 18.83 4.52 11.58
N CYS A 399 18.15 5.12 12.56
CA CYS A 399 17.44 4.40 13.61
C CYS A 399 16.35 3.49 13.02
N VAL A 400 15.49 4.04 12.18
CA VAL A 400 14.37 3.29 11.58
C VAL A 400 14.87 2.19 10.63
N THR A 401 15.89 2.46 9.80
CA THR A 401 16.48 1.43 8.90
C THR A 401 17.12 0.30 9.71
N SER A 402 17.82 0.62 10.79
CA SER A 402 18.44 -0.37 11.68
C SER A 402 17.39 -1.20 12.41
N ALA A 403 16.33 -0.57 12.92
CA ALA A 403 15.20 -1.26 13.54
C ALA A 403 14.44 -2.16 12.52
N ALA A 404 14.27 -1.71 11.27
CA ALA A 404 13.68 -2.52 10.20
C ALA A 404 14.56 -3.75 9.89
N THR A 405 15.89 -3.57 9.89
CA THR A 405 16.86 -4.68 9.75
C THR A 405 16.70 -5.69 10.87
N PHE A 406 16.59 -5.26 12.12
CA PHE A 406 16.35 -6.14 13.27
C PHE A 406 15.09 -6.96 13.13
N VAL A 407 13.94 -6.30 12.82
CA VAL A 407 12.64 -6.97 12.67
C VAL A 407 12.70 -8.03 11.58
N ARG A 408 13.35 -7.73 10.46
CA ARG A 408 13.51 -8.66 9.36
C ARG A 408 14.45 -9.81 9.69
N ALA A 409 15.65 -9.50 10.21
CA ALA A 409 16.67 -10.46 10.54
C ALA A 409 16.20 -11.48 11.58
N ARG A 410 15.38 -11.04 12.56
CA ARG A 410 14.74 -11.93 13.53
C ARG A 410 13.81 -12.94 12.90
N LYS A 411 13.04 -12.52 11.87
CA LYS A 411 12.15 -13.42 11.12
C LYS A 411 12.94 -14.42 10.25
N GLU A 412 14.09 -14.00 9.72
CA GLU A 412 14.98 -14.83 8.88
C GLU A 412 15.95 -15.70 9.69
N GLY A 413 16.06 -15.52 11.02
CA GLY A 413 17.00 -16.24 11.88
C GLY A 413 18.45 -15.75 11.77
N ASP A 414 18.71 -14.59 11.15
CA ASP A 414 20.04 -14.00 10.97
C ASP A 414 20.51 -13.28 12.24
N ARG A 415 21.32 -13.96 13.02
CA ARG A 415 21.83 -13.44 14.32
C ARG A 415 22.71 -12.19 14.15
N LEU A 416 23.59 -12.18 13.13
CA LEU A 416 24.49 -11.04 12.89
C LEU A 416 23.71 -9.78 12.56
N SER A 417 22.79 -9.86 11.60
CA SER A 417 21.97 -8.71 11.21
C SER A 417 20.97 -8.31 12.30
N SER A 418 20.54 -9.23 13.17
CA SER A 418 19.74 -8.89 14.35
C SER A 418 20.55 -8.07 15.34
N PHE A 419 21.80 -8.46 15.62
CA PHE A 419 22.70 -7.72 16.49
C PHE A 419 23.03 -6.34 15.92
N THR A 420 23.45 -6.25 14.65
CA THR A 420 23.78 -4.97 14.02
C THR A 420 22.55 -4.05 13.91
N GLY A 421 21.35 -4.62 13.75
CA GLY A 421 20.09 -3.87 13.76
C GLY A 421 19.82 -3.19 15.10
N ILE A 422 19.96 -3.92 16.21
CA ILE A 422 19.82 -3.35 17.56
C ILE A 422 20.92 -2.32 17.82
N ALA A 423 22.18 -2.66 17.55
CA ALA A 423 23.32 -1.79 17.78
C ALA A 423 23.21 -0.49 16.99
N GLY A 424 22.85 -0.57 15.69
CA GLY A 424 22.67 0.60 14.84
C GLY A 424 21.50 1.49 15.29
N ALA A 425 20.40 0.91 15.75
CA ALA A 425 19.28 1.67 16.29
C ALA A 425 19.67 2.38 17.59
N ALA A 426 20.33 1.68 18.52
CA ALA A 426 20.79 2.25 19.77
C ALA A 426 21.80 3.40 19.54
N MET A 427 22.78 3.20 18.67
CA MET A 427 23.75 4.25 18.29
C MET A 427 23.04 5.47 17.69
N SER A 428 22.06 5.27 16.83
CA SER A 428 21.30 6.39 16.23
C SER A 428 20.49 7.17 17.26
N VAL A 429 19.92 6.50 18.26
CA VAL A 429 19.26 7.17 19.40
C VAL A 429 20.28 7.96 20.23
N VAL A 430 21.47 7.41 20.49
CA VAL A 430 22.54 8.14 21.18
C VAL A 430 22.94 9.39 20.40
N PHE A 431 23.07 9.30 19.07
CA PHE A 431 23.37 10.47 18.24
C PHE A 431 22.26 11.54 18.34
N CYS A 432 21.00 11.13 18.28
CA CYS A 432 19.89 12.08 18.48
C CYS A 432 19.95 12.76 19.85
N MET A 433 20.26 12.00 20.92
CA MET A 433 20.36 12.56 22.26
C MET A 433 21.53 13.54 22.41
N LEU A 434 22.71 13.20 21.87
CA LEU A 434 23.88 14.08 21.89
C LEU A 434 23.64 15.41 21.14
N LEU A 435 22.84 15.38 20.06
CA LEU A 435 22.51 16.56 19.28
C LEU A 435 21.37 17.39 19.89
N LEU A 436 20.32 16.74 20.38
CA LEU A 436 19.11 17.43 20.85
C LEU A 436 19.25 17.95 22.28
N VAL A 437 19.95 17.24 23.14
CA VAL A 437 20.02 17.59 24.55
C VAL A 437 21.31 18.36 24.83
N PRO A 438 21.22 19.66 25.18
CA PRO A 438 22.40 20.40 25.63
C PRO A 438 23.02 19.70 26.81
N ASN A 439 24.28 19.30 26.69
CA ASN A 439 24.95 18.60 27.76
C ASN A 439 26.35 19.17 28.02
N TYR A 440 26.78 19.14 29.28
CA TYR A 440 28.08 19.60 29.68
C TYR A 440 29.22 18.64 29.26
N ILE A 441 28.88 17.48 28.75
CA ILE A 441 29.83 16.42 28.39
C ILE A 441 30.38 16.64 26.99
N SER A 442 29.49 16.87 26.01
CA SER A 442 29.90 17.07 24.60
C SER A 442 30.01 18.53 24.19
N GLY A 443 29.51 19.45 25.00
CA GLY A 443 29.45 20.88 24.65
C GLY A 443 28.54 21.18 23.43
N SER A 444 28.05 20.15 22.75
CA SER A 444 27.24 20.29 21.56
C SER A 444 25.78 20.58 21.92
N ALA A 445 25.27 21.65 21.42
CA ALA A 445 23.84 21.96 21.41
C ALA A 445 23.54 22.63 20.08
N LEU A 446 22.33 22.38 19.59
CA LEU A 446 21.80 23.15 18.45
C LEU A 446 21.72 24.64 18.85
N SER A 447 21.89 25.54 17.89
CA SER A 447 21.58 26.94 18.10
C SER A 447 20.10 27.15 18.45
N ALA A 448 19.77 28.26 19.13
CA ALA A 448 18.38 28.57 19.46
C ALA A 448 17.51 28.55 18.20
N GLU A 449 17.99 29.16 17.15
CA GLU A 449 17.32 29.28 15.86
C GLU A 449 17.08 27.91 15.21
N SER A 450 17.99 26.96 15.38
CA SER A 450 17.86 25.58 14.88
C SER A 450 16.77 24.79 15.60
N TYR A 451 16.59 25.00 16.91
CA TYR A 451 15.43 24.42 17.61
C TYR A 451 14.11 24.98 17.07
N LEU A 452 14.05 26.27 16.77
CA LEU A 452 12.86 26.86 16.15
C LEU A 452 12.57 26.26 14.76
N VAL A 453 13.62 26.10 13.94
CA VAL A 453 13.50 25.45 12.62
C VAL A 453 12.99 24.02 12.78
N LEU A 454 13.45 23.26 13.75
CA LEU A 454 12.98 21.91 14.02
C LEU A 454 11.49 21.87 14.39
N VAL A 455 11.04 22.79 15.25
CA VAL A 455 9.63 22.91 15.63
C VAL A 455 8.77 23.23 14.40
N LEU A 456 9.15 24.25 13.63
CA LEU A 456 8.43 24.66 12.41
C LEU A 456 8.38 23.52 11.38
N TRP A 457 9.48 22.78 11.24
CA TRP A 457 9.55 21.61 10.37
C TRP A 457 8.61 20.47 10.81
N CYS A 458 8.57 20.18 12.11
CA CYS A 458 7.64 19.19 12.67
C CYS A 458 6.18 19.61 12.48
N ILE A 459 5.84 20.89 12.68
CA ILE A 459 4.49 21.42 12.45
C ILE A 459 4.11 21.32 10.97
N ALA A 460 5.00 21.74 10.06
CA ALA A 460 4.78 21.62 8.61
C ALA A 460 4.60 20.15 8.18
N GLY A 461 5.41 19.24 8.72
CA GLY A 461 5.27 17.82 8.50
C GLY A 461 3.92 17.29 8.97
N PHE A 462 3.46 17.73 10.12
CA PHE A 462 2.15 17.35 10.60
C PHE A 462 1.01 17.87 9.72
N ALA A 463 1.09 19.13 9.28
CA ALA A 463 0.08 19.74 8.40
C ALA A 463 -0.04 18.99 7.06
N ILE A 464 1.09 18.63 6.45
CA ILE A 464 1.11 17.81 5.23
C ILE A 464 0.57 16.41 5.50
N TYR A 465 0.99 15.79 6.59
CA TYR A 465 0.46 14.48 7.00
C TYR A 465 -1.06 14.48 7.16
N TRP A 466 -1.61 15.53 7.80
CA TRP A 466 -3.05 15.68 7.95
C TRP A 466 -3.76 15.69 6.60
N GLY A 467 -3.19 16.42 5.63
CA GLY A 467 -3.69 16.44 4.25
C GLY A 467 -3.65 15.06 3.57
N VAL A 468 -2.57 14.31 3.77
CA VAL A 468 -2.42 12.93 3.26
C VAL A 468 -3.42 12.00 3.93
N PHE A 469 -3.54 12.06 5.25
CA PHE A 469 -4.47 11.26 6.05
C PHE A 469 -5.93 11.47 5.65
N LYS A 470 -6.35 12.73 5.48
CA LYS A 470 -7.72 13.08 5.07
C LYS A 470 -8.11 12.48 3.72
N ASN A 471 -7.16 12.32 2.82
CA ASN A 471 -7.36 11.82 1.46
C ASN A 471 -6.99 10.31 1.30
N ASP A 472 -6.66 9.60 2.38
CA ASP A 472 -6.28 8.19 2.33
C ASP A 472 -7.49 7.26 2.26
N SER A 473 -7.97 6.98 1.05
CA SER A 473 -9.07 6.04 0.79
C SER A 473 -8.74 4.58 1.22
N ARG A 474 -7.45 4.23 1.33
CA ARG A 474 -6.98 2.89 1.70
C ARG A 474 -6.77 2.71 3.21
N GLN A 475 -7.04 3.72 4.02
CA GLN A 475 -6.90 3.70 5.49
C GLN A 475 -5.55 3.17 6.00
N ARG A 476 -4.45 3.54 5.34
CA ARG A 476 -3.08 3.09 5.67
C ARG A 476 -2.47 3.86 6.83
N PHE A 477 -2.86 5.13 7.02
CA PHE A 477 -2.32 6.06 8.00
C PHE A 477 -3.09 6.09 9.31
N GLY A 478 -2.48 6.66 10.36
CA GLY A 478 -3.07 6.83 11.69
C GLY A 478 -3.08 5.55 12.52
N ARG A 479 -2.20 4.58 12.24
CA ARG A 479 -2.10 3.31 13.00
C ARG A 479 -1.03 3.33 14.09
N SER A 480 -0.06 4.24 14.01
CA SER A 480 1.08 4.29 14.94
C SER A 480 0.96 5.46 15.92
N HIS A 481 0.56 5.18 17.15
CA HIS A 481 0.52 6.19 18.23
C HIS A 481 1.92 6.64 18.64
N ILE A 482 2.88 5.71 18.67
CA ILE A 482 4.24 5.97 19.14
C ILE A 482 4.92 7.03 18.29
N VAL A 483 4.75 6.98 16.96
CA VAL A 483 5.33 7.94 16.02
C VAL A 483 4.82 9.36 16.31
N TRP A 484 3.51 9.50 16.50
CA TRP A 484 2.88 10.81 16.68
C TRP A 484 3.12 11.39 18.07
N THR A 485 3.08 10.55 19.10
CA THR A 485 3.48 10.96 20.45
C THR A 485 4.93 11.44 20.46
N GLY A 486 5.83 10.76 19.75
CA GLY A 486 7.22 11.16 19.60
C GLY A 486 7.38 12.54 18.94
N ILE A 487 6.63 12.81 17.86
CA ILE A 487 6.67 14.14 17.19
C ILE A 487 6.17 15.24 18.12
N VAL A 488 5.06 15.03 18.82
CA VAL A 488 4.52 16.02 19.76
C VAL A 488 5.51 16.29 20.90
N LEU A 489 6.13 15.25 21.45
CA LEU A 489 7.17 15.40 22.47
C LEU A 489 8.39 16.15 21.92
N LEU A 490 8.78 15.89 20.67
CA LEU A 490 9.87 16.60 20.01
C LEU A 490 9.55 18.08 19.81
N ILE A 491 8.33 18.42 19.39
CA ILE A 491 7.87 19.82 19.28
C ILE A 491 7.93 20.51 20.64
N PHE A 492 7.38 19.87 21.68
CA PHE A 492 7.37 20.40 23.03
C PHE A 492 8.78 20.64 23.56
N PHE A 493 9.64 19.62 23.50
CA PHE A 493 11.03 19.71 23.94
C PHE A 493 11.81 20.79 23.18
N SER A 494 11.71 20.81 21.86
CA SER A 494 12.43 21.77 21.04
C SER A 494 11.95 23.21 21.26
N SER A 495 10.65 23.42 21.48
CA SER A 495 10.12 24.74 21.81
C SER A 495 10.61 25.22 23.18
N LEU A 496 10.72 24.33 24.16
CA LEU A 496 11.27 24.66 25.48
C LEU A 496 12.74 25.03 25.38
N MET A 497 13.53 24.27 24.60
CA MET A 497 14.95 24.54 24.39
C MET A 497 15.20 25.84 23.66
N TRP A 498 14.38 26.12 22.62
CA TRP A 498 14.43 27.38 21.91
C TRP A 498 14.28 28.59 22.84
N VAL A 499 13.22 28.62 23.67
CA VAL A 499 12.97 29.73 24.60
C VAL A 499 14.10 29.91 25.60
N ARG A 500 14.55 28.79 26.17
CA ARG A 500 15.66 28.79 27.13
C ARG A 500 16.92 29.42 26.53
N LEU A 501 17.35 28.93 25.36
CA LEU A 501 18.57 29.40 24.73
C LEU A 501 18.44 30.83 24.20
N ALA A 502 17.29 31.18 23.60
CA ALA A 502 17.02 32.51 23.13
C ALA A 502 17.01 33.53 24.28
N SER A 503 16.39 33.17 25.41
CA SER A 503 16.41 34.02 26.62
C SER A 503 17.82 34.20 27.19
N GLN A 504 18.64 33.10 27.23
CA GLN A 504 20.02 33.18 27.66
C GLN A 504 20.87 34.07 26.75
N LYS A 505 20.70 33.93 25.41
CA LYS A 505 21.41 34.77 24.43
C LYS A 505 21.04 36.24 24.54
N ALA A 506 19.76 36.56 24.76
CA ALA A 506 19.28 37.91 24.98
C ALA A 506 19.86 38.50 26.27
N THR A 507 19.85 37.74 27.37
CA THR A 507 20.42 38.17 28.64
C THR A 507 21.94 38.40 28.53
N GLY A 508 22.67 37.48 27.86
CA GLY A 508 24.09 37.64 27.62
C GLY A 508 24.43 38.90 26.86
N ARG A 509 23.75 39.17 25.74
CA ARG A 509 23.96 40.41 24.95
C ARG A 509 23.72 41.68 25.75
N THR A 510 22.70 41.68 26.60
CA THR A 510 22.40 42.87 27.44
C THR A 510 23.46 43.08 28.50
N VAL A 511 23.96 41.98 29.12
CA VAL A 511 25.07 42.05 30.09
C VAL A 511 26.35 42.54 29.41
N ASP A 512 26.70 42.00 28.23
CA ASP A 512 27.88 42.44 27.48
C ASP A 512 27.77 43.91 27.09
N SER A 513 26.58 44.38 26.63
CA SER A 513 26.38 45.78 26.32
C SER A 513 26.48 46.67 27.54
N ILE A 514 26.04 46.25 28.72
CA ILE A 514 26.20 46.97 29.99
C ILE A 514 27.65 47.05 30.38
N VAL A 515 28.38 45.94 30.27
CA VAL A 515 29.82 45.87 30.59
C VAL A 515 30.64 46.80 29.66
N GLU A 516 30.29 46.75 28.36
CA GLU A 516 30.96 47.61 27.36
C GLU A 516 30.66 49.09 27.58
N CYS A 517 29.42 49.48 27.89
CA CYS A 517 29.02 50.82 28.27
C CYS A 517 29.75 51.31 29.53
N GLN A 518 29.86 50.48 30.59
CA GLN A 518 30.63 50.76 31.77
C GLN A 518 32.13 50.97 31.46
N ALA A 519 32.72 50.07 30.63
CA ALA A 519 34.09 50.15 30.24
C ALA A 519 34.43 51.44 29.44
N GLN A 520 33.55 51.85 28.51
CA GLN A 520 33.70 53.08 27.75
C GLN A 520 33.54 54.31 28.67
N HIS A 521 32.63 54.25 29.62
CA HIS A 521 32.43 55.35 30.59
C HIS A 521 33.59 55.50 31.54
N CYS A 522 34.14 54.39 32.04
CA CYS A 522 35.35 54.40 32.88
C CYS A 522 36.59 54.88 32.10
N ALA A 523 36.68 54.62 30.81
CA ALA A 523 37.80 55.07 29.99
C ALA A 523 37.80 56.58 29.71
N HIS A 524 36.61 57.20 29.66
CA HIS A 524 36.42 58.65 29.37
C HIS A 524 36.48 59.56 30.60
N HIS A 525 36.25 59.01 31.80
CA HIS A 525 36.17 59.80 33.03
C HIS A 525 37.16 59.28 34.13
N HIS A 526 38.42 59.46 33.87
CA HIS A 526 39.41 59.38 34.97
C HIS A 526 39.24 60.64 35.89
N GLY A 527 38.37 60.48 36.92
CA GLY A 527 38.43 61.39 38.09
C GLY A 527 37.26 62.34 38.34
N MET A 528 36.08 62.20 37.74
CA MET A 528 34.93 63.07 38.08
C MET A 528 33.67 62.24 38.50
N THR A 529 33.21 62.52 39.72
CA THR A 529 31.85 62.17 40.21
C THR A 529 30.87 63.22 39.63
N ASP A 530 30.58 63.18 38.35
CA ASP A 530 29.54 64.04 37.76
C ASP A 530 28.16 63.32 37.90
N PRO A 531 27.23 63.95 38.66
CA PRO A 531 25.88 63.39 38.85
C PRO A 531 25.11 63.17 37.56
N LYS A 532 25.39 63.98 36.51
CA LYS A 532 24.76 63.80 35.18
C LYS A 532 25.20 62.53 34.47
N ALA A 533 26.49 62.26 34.51
CA ALA A 533 27.06 61.07 33.88
C ALA A 533 26.56 59.76 34.54
N LEU A 534 26.32 59.78 35.86
CA LEU A 534 25.69 58.67 36.57
C LEU A 534 24.24 58.46 36.18
N HIS A 535 23.53 59.56 35.92
CA HIS A 535 22.11 59.51 35.51
C HIS A 535 21.97 58.96 34.08
N ASP A 536 22.83 59.38 33.15
CA ASP A 536 22.84 58.93 31.77
C ASP A 536 23.16 57.39 31.68
N VAL A 537 24.05 56.86 32.49
CA VAL A 537 24.32 55.43 32.61
C VAL A 537 23.13 54.66 33.20
N GLN A 538 22.48 55.28 34.20
CA GLN A 538 21.32 54.67 34.84
C GLN A 538 20.12 54.59 33.89
N ASP A 539 19.87 55.65 33.10
CA ASP A 539 18.83 55.70 32.07
C ASP A 539 19.12 54.65 30.96
N HIS A 540 20.36 54.55 30.47
CA HIS A 540 20.73 53.57 29.47
C HIS A 540 20.61 52.10 29.96
N VAL A 541 20.95 51.81 31.21
CA VAL A 541 20.70 50.53 31.85
C VAL A 541 19.22 50.21 31.99
N GLN A 542 18.37 51.22 32.32
CA GLN A 542 16.95 51.09 32.37
C GLN A 542 16.34 50.80 30.96
N GLU A 543 16.78 51.48 29.92
CA GLU A 543 16.39 51.25 28.54
C GLU A 543 16.74 49.81 28.09
N MET A 544 17.97 49.36 28.36
CA MET A 544 18.42 48.01 28.07
C MET A 544 17.62 46.94 28.85
N MET A 545 17.28 47.19 30.12
CA MET A 545 16.44 46.28 30.93
C MET A 545 15.00 46.26 30.40
N ALA A 546 14.48 47.37 29.92
CA ALA A 546 13.15 47.44 29.29
C ALA A 546 13.15 46.62 27.98
N SER A 547 14.19 46.74 27.14
CA SER A 547 14.33 45.96 25.90
C SER A 547 14.47 44.44 26.15
N LEU A 548 15.20 44.08 27.21
CA LEU A 548 15.32 42.68 27.65
C LEU A 548 13.96 42.11 28.07
N ASN A 549 13.19 42.83 28.86
CA ASN A 549 11.86 42.42 29.30
C ASN A 549 10.88 42.33 28.12
N ALA A 550 10.95 43.23 27.15
CA ALA A 550 10.15 43.14 25.93
C ALA A 550 10.52 41.92 25.08
N SER A 551 11.81 41.61 24.93
CA SER A 551 12.30 40.41 24.24
C SER A 551 11.85 39.13 24.94
N ARG A 552 11.92 39.08 26.28
CA ARG A 552 11.42 37.94 27.07
C ARG A 552 9.93 37.72 26.87
N LEU A 553 9.13 38.79 26.92
CA LEU A 553 7.69 38.70 26.68
C LEU A 553 7.39 38.18 25.27
N GLY A 554 8.16 38.59 24.26
CA GLY A 554 8.06 38.05 22.90
C GLY A 554 8.32 36.55 22.82
N TYR A 555 9.38 36.03 23.47
CA TYR A 555 9.70 34.60 23.53
C TYR A 555 8.61 33.79 24.25
N ASP A 556 8.09 34.32 25.38
CA ASP A 556 7.01 33.67 26.14
C ASP A 556 5.72 33.55 25.32
N ILE A 557 5.35 34.61 24.56
CA ILE A 557 4.17 34.60 23.68
C ILE A 557 4.34 33.52 22.59
N VAL A 558 5.50 33.46 21.93
CA VAL A 558 5.75 32.45 20.89
C VAL A 558 5.75 31.04 21.49
N GLN A 559 6.33 30.84 22.67
CA GLN A 559 6.30 29.56 23.38
C GLN A 559 4.87 29.13 23.67
N MET A 560 4.04 30.03 24.21
CA MET A 560 2.63 29.74 24.49
C MET A 560 1.87 29.37 23.22
N ALA A 561 2.12 30.07 22.11
CA ALA A 561 1.52 29.75 20.81
C ALA A 561 1.94 28.36 20.33
N LEU A 562 3.23 28.01 20.43
CA LEU A 562 3.75 26.67 20.06
C LEU A 562 3.21 25.57 20.96
N LEU A 563 3.02 25.82 22.28
CA LEU A 563 2.38 24.89 23.19
C LEU A 563 0.89 24.68 22.84
N VAL A 564 0.16 25.74 22.52
CA VAL A 564 -1.24 25.64 22.08
C VAL A 564 -1.34 24.82 20.80
N ILE A 565 -0.47 25.09 19.81
CA ILE A 565 -0.42 24.31 18.57
C ILE A 565 -0.13 22.83 18.86
N SER A 566 0.81 22.52 19.74
CA SER A 566 1.14 21.15 20.14
C SER A 566 -0.06 20.44 20.79
N LEU A 567 -0.82 21.14 21.64
CA LEU A 567 -2.05 20.64 22.24
C LEU A 567 -3.13 20.38 21.17
N VAL A 568 -3.33 21.31 20.24
CA VAL A 568 -4.28 21.12 19.14
C VAL A 568 -3.91 19.90 18.29
N ILE A 569 -2.63 19.72 18.00
CA ILE A 569 -2.12 18.54 17.30
C ILE A 569 -2.43 17.27 18.08
N MET A 570 -2.15 17.26 19.37
CA MET A 570 -2.40 16.11 20.26
C MET A 570 -3.89 15.75 20.32
N PHE A 571 -4.79 16.74 20.53
CA PHE A 571 -6.23 16.51 20.54
C PHE A 571 -6.75 16.04 19.17
N SER A 572 -6.21 16.58 18.08
CA SER A 572 -6.56 16.14 16.73
C SER A 572 -6.17 14.68 16.49
N LEU A 573 -4.99 14.28 16.91
CA LEU A 573 -4.52 12.89 16.85
C LEU A 573 -5.36 11.95 17.70
N TYR A 574 -5.72 12.37 18.92
CA TYR A 574 -6.61 11.61 19.79
C TYR A 574 -7.99 11.40 19.16
N ALA A 575 -8.56 12.46 18.57
CA ALA A 575 -9.85 12.37 17.89
C ALA A 575 -9.82 11.43 16.67
N ILE A 576 -8.72 11.45 15.89
CA ILE A 576 -8.51 10.50 14.79
C ILE A 576 -8.49 9.06 15.32
N HIS A 577 -7.71 8.84 16.34
CA HIS A 577 -7.56 7.51 16.92
C HIS A 577 -8.92 6.94 17.38
N ARG A 578 -9.65 7.71 18.17
CA ARG A 578 -10.95 7.31 18.69
C ARG A 578 -11.94 6.95 17.57
N ARG A 579 -12.04 7.78 16.53
CA ARG A 579 -12.90 7.49 15.37
C ARG A 579 -12.51 6.19 14.65
N ARG A 580 -11.23 5.89 14.59
CA ARG A 580 -10.72 4.69 13.93
C ARG A 580 -10.97 3.44 14.76
N GLU A 581 -10.80 3.53 16.06
CA GLU A 581 -11.08 2.44 16.99
C GLU A 581 -12.57 2.07 16.97
N GLU A 582 -13.45 3.07 16.95
CA GLU A 582 -14.89 2.88 16.80
C GLU A 582 -15.23 2.21 15.44
N ALA A 583 -14.60 2.65 14.34
CA ALA A 583 -14.82 2.06 13.02
C ALA A 583 -14.34 0.61 12.93
N LEU A 584 -13.18 0.30 13.53
CA LEU A 584 -12.65 -1.08 13.60
C LEU A 584 -13.57 -1.97 14.45
N ARG A 585 -14.07 -1.47 15.58
CA ARG A 585 -14.98 -2.21 16.46
C ARG A 585 -16.30 -2.55 15.74
N VAL A 586 -16.85 -1.58 14.99
CA VAL A 586 -18.06 -1.80 14.19
C VAL A 586 -17.79 -2.82 13.07
N ALA A 587 -16.63 -2.72 12.39
CA ALA A 587 -16.25 -3.68 11.34
C ALA A 587 -16.05 -5.09 11.90
N GLN A 588 -15.44 -5.22 13.08
CA GLN A 588 -15.23 -6.50 13.74
C GLN A 588 -16.56 -7.15 14.15
N VAL A 589 -17.47 -6.39 14.76
CA VAL A 589 -18.81 -6.89 15.13
C VAL A 589 -19.56 -7.40 13.89
N LYS A 590 -19.53 -6.64 12.77
CA LYS A 590 -20.13 -7.06 11.50
C LYS A 590 -19.49 -8.32 10.92
N ALA A 591 -18.17 -8.48 11.07
CA ALA A 591 -17.47 -9.68 10.62
C ALA A 591 -17.84 -10.91 11.46
N GLU A 592 -17.92 -10.75 12.78
CA GLU A 592 -18.33 -11.81 13.71
C GLU A 592 -19.80 -12.24 13.49
N GLU A 593 -20.69 -11.28 13.22
CA GLU A 593 -22.09 -11.56 12.85
C GLU A 593 -22.18 -12.36 11.55
N ARG A 594 -21.39 -11.98 10.52
CA ARG A 594 -21.31 -12.72 9.25
C ARG A 594 -20.80 -14.14 9.44
N ASP A 595 -19.74 -14.32 10.22
CA ASP A 595 -19.16 -15.65 10.48
C ASP A 595 -20.14 -16.54 11.28
N ARG A 596 -20.88 -15.96 12.22
CA ARG A 596 -21.92 -16.64 12.98
C ARG A 596 -23.06 -17.11 12.08
N ALA A 597 -23.55 -16.22 11.21
CA ALA A 597 -24.59 -16.54 10.24
C ALA A 597 -24.15 -17.65 9.28
N LYS A 598 -22.89 -17.61 8.80
CA LYS A 598 -22.31 -18.61 7.92
C LYS A 598 -22.16 -19.96 8.60
N SER A 599 -21.75 -20.00 9.86
CA SER A 599 -21.61 -21.23 10.64
C SER A 599 -22.98 -21.88 10.92
N LEU A 600 -24.00 -21.07 11.24
CA LEU A 600 -25.35 -21.55 11.43
C LEU A 600 -25.92 -22.14 10.14
N PHE A 601 -25.69 -21.48 8.99
CA PHE A 601 -26.07 -21.95 7.66
C PHE A 601 -25.50 -23.35 7.39
N PHE A 602 -24.19 -23.55 7.55
CA PHE A 602 -23.57 -24.88 7.30
C PHE A 602 -24.08 -25.97 8.25
N SER A 603 -24.34 -25.63 9.50
CA SER A 603 -24.88 -26.58 10.47
C SER A 603 -26.28 -27.06 10.07
N THR A 604 -27.17 -26.13 9.66
CA THR A 604 -28.53 -26.47 9.25
C THR A 604 -28.55 -27.27 7.96
N VAL A 605 -27.76 -26.88 6.96
CA VAL A 605 -27.62 -27.63 5.70
C VAL A 605 -27.16 -29.06 5.95
N SER A 606 -26.14 -29.25 6.82
CA SER A 606 -25.63 -30.57 7.14
C SER A 606 -26.67 -31.48 7.80
N HIS A 607 -27.51 -30.92 8.69
CA HIS A 607 -28.60 -31.63 9.31
C HIS A 607 -29.67 -32.05 8.28
N ASP A 608 -30.09 -31.15 7.40
CA ASP A 608 -31.17 -31.36 6.43
C ASP A 608 -30.74 -32.28 5.27
N ILE A 609 -29.44 -32.40 4.96
CA ILE A 609 -28.89 -33.40 4.07
C ILE A 609 -28.89 -34.80 4.74
N ARG A 610 -28.55 -34.87 6.01
CA ARG A 610 -28.38 -36.13 6.73
C ARG A 610 -29.71 -36.88 6.86
N THR A 611 -30.82 -36.18 7.12
CA THR A 611 -32.13 -36.79 7.35
C THR A 611 -32.64 -37.62 6.15
N PRO A 612 -32.76 -37.12 4.93
CA PRO A 612 -33.18 -37.94 3.78
C PRO A 612 -32.12 -38.98 3.41
N LEU A 613 -30.85 -38.74 3.60
CA LEU A 613 -29.78 -39.70 3.35
C LEU A 613 -29.91 -40.91 4.28
N ASN A 614 -30.13 -40.72 5.57
CA ASN A 614 -30.34 -41.79 6.53
C ASN A 614 -31.61 -42.60 6.19
N SER A 615 -32.67 -41.95 5.71
CA SER A 615 -33.87 -42.64 5.26
C SER A 615 -33.61 -43.52 4.01
N ILE A 616 -32.83 -43.00 3.04
CA ILE A 616 -32.42 -43.81 1.86
C ILE A 616 -31.61 -45.00 2.29
N ILE A 617 -30.61 -44.84 3.16
CA ILE A 617 -29.75 -45.91 3.66
C ILE A 617 -30.60 -46.95 4.41
N GLY A 618 -31.39 -46.54 5.39
CA GLY A 618 -32.19 -47.44 6.23
C GLY A 618 -33.20 -48.26 5.44
N PHE A 619 -33.93 -47.66 4.48
CA PHE A 619 -34.85 -48.42 3.63
C PHE A 619 -34.13 -49.26 2.57
N SER A 620 -32.91 -48.87 2.16
CA SER A 620 -32.09 -49.74 1.29
C SER A 620 -31.56 -50.98 2.04
N GLU A 621 -31.15 -50.81 3.31
CA GLU A 621 -30.76 -51.95 4.18
C GLU A 621 -31.96 -52.87 4.45
N MET A 622 -33.18 -52.30 4.64
CA MET A 622 -34.40 -53.08 4.78
C MET A 622 -34.70 -53.91 3.52
N LEU A 623 -34.49 -53.36 2.32
CA LEU A 623 -34.65 -54.07 1.07
C LEU A 623 -33.58 -55.17 0.89
N GLN A 624 -32.37 -54.94 1.35
CA GLN A 624 -31.24 -55.89 1.29
C GLN A 624 -31.40 -57.07 2.25
N SER A 625 -31.93 -56.84 3.44
CA SER A 625 -32.20 -57.87 4.43
C SER A 625 -33.42 -58.77 4.11
N GLY A 626 -34.18 -58.41 3.07
CA GLY A 626 -35.35 -59.17 2.60
C GLY A 626 -36.66 -58.60 3.20
N CYS A 627 -37.62 -58.22 2.33
CA CYS A 627 -38.97 -57.86 2.75
C CYS A 627 -39.89 -59.05 2.69
N GLU A 628 -40.61 -59.30 3.76
CA GLU A 628 -41.55 -60.45 3.82
C GLU A 628 -42.83 -60.27 3.01
N THR A 629 -43.26 -59.01 2.86
CA THR A 629 -44.47 -58.66 2.14
C THR A 629 -44.22 -57.71 0.96
N LYS A 630 -45.08 -57.75 -0.03
CA LYS A 630 -45.09 -56.84 -1.18
C LYS A 630 -45.29 -55.36 -0.71
N ALA A 631 -46.14 -55.19 0.31
CA ALA A 631 -46.44 -53.83 0.86
C ALA A 631 -45.21 -53.19 1.50
N GLU A 632 -44.37 -53.95 2.23
CA GLU A 632 -43.11 -53.46 2.80
C GLU A 632 -42.07 -53.07 1.73
N ARG A 633 -41.96 -53.87 0.67
CA ARG A 633 -41.09 -53.59 -0.46
C ARG A 633 -41.54 -52.28 -1.17
N ASP A 634 -42.84 -52.12 -1.45
CA ASP A 634 -43.39 -50.93 -2.10
C ASP A 634 -43.22 -49.70 -1.21
N LEU A 635 -43.37 -49.85 0.11
CA LEU A 635 -43.14 -48.80 1.09
C LEU A 635 -41.65 -48.37 1.09
N ALA A 636 -40.74 -49.29 1.13
CA ALA A 636 -39.32 -49.00 1.11
C ALA A 636 -38.87 -48.33 -0.19
N VAL A 637 -39.30 -48.83 -1.34
CA VAL A 637 -39.01 -48.24 -2.64
C VAL A 637 -39.57 -46.82 -2.73
N ASN A 638 -40.80 -46.57 -2.30
CA ASN A 638 -41.45 -45.25 -2.33
C ASN A 638 -40.73 -44.27 -1.37
N SER A 639 -40.32 -44.76 -0.18
CA SER A 639 -39.58 -43.95 0.78
C SER A 639 -38.22 -43.54 0.27
N ILE A 640 -37.46 -44.48 -0.37
CA ILE A 640 -36.18 -44.17 -1.04
C ILE A 640 -36.38 -43.14 -2.13
N MET A 641 -37.41 -43.33 -3.00
CA MET A 641 -37.72 -42.39 -4.09
C MET A 641 -38.08 -40.98 -3.58
N MET A 642 -38.89 -40.88 -2.50
CA MET A 642 -39.25 -39.63 -1.90
C MET A 642 -38.07 -38.92 -1.27
N SER A 643 -37.25 -39.67 -0.48
CA SER A 643 -36.07 -39.09 0.16
C SER A 643 -35.00 -38.67 -0.85
N GLY A 644 -34.82 -39.43 -1.94
CA GLY A 644 -33.91 -39.06 -3.01
C GLY A 644 -34.34 -37.78 -3.77
N ARG A 645 -35.65 -37.65 -4.03
CA ARG A 645 -36.21 -36.39 -4.63
C ARG A 645 -36.07 -35.19 -3.69
N SER A 646 -36.32 -35.38 -2.40
CA SER A 646 -36.17 -34.33 -1.41
C SER A 646 -34.70 -33.86 -1.27
N LEU A 647 -33.75 -34.81 -1.31
CA LEU A 647 -32.33 -34.51 -1.27
C LEU A 647 -31.86 -33.75 -2.53
N LEU A 648 -32.32 -34.17 -3.71
CA LEU A 648 -31.98 -33.50 -4.96
C LEU A 648 -32.54 -32.05 -4.98
N GLN A 649 -33.75 -31.85 -4.46
CA GLN A 649 -34.35 -30.54 -4.35
C GLN A 649 -33.53 -29.64 -3.41
N LEU A 650 -33.13 -30.15 -2.23
CA LEU A 650 -32.30 -29.40 -1.28
C LEU A 650 -30.95 -28.97 -1.88
N VAL A 651 -30.27 -29.89 -2.61
CA VAL A 651 -29.01 -29.58 -3.28
C VAL A 651 -29.19 -28.49 -4.33
N ASN A 652 -30.25 -28.58 -5.14
CA ASN A 652 -30.56 -27.55 -6.14
C ASN A 652 -30.89 -26.21 -5.49
N ASP A 653 -31.64 -26.19 -4.37
CA ASP A 653 -31.96 -25.00 -3.61
C ASP A 653 -30.70 -24.29 -3.09
N ILE A 654 -29.70 -25.05 -2.58
CA ILE A 654 -28.42 -24.53 -2.11
C ILE A 654 -27.59 -23.96 -3.26
N LEU A 655 -27.55 -24.66 -4.40
CA LEU A 655 -26.86 -24.18 -5.60
C LEU A 655 -27.49 -22.89 -6.13
N ASP A 656 -28.81 -22.80 -6.16
CA ASP A 656 -29.54 -21.61 -6.58
C ASP A 656 -29.22 -20.42 -5.66
N ILE A 657 -29.20 -20.61 -4.32
CA ILE A 657 -28.81 -19.55 -3.37
C ILE A 657 -27.37 -19.10 -3.62
N SER A 658 -26.43 -20.03 -3.81
CA SER A 658 -25.03 -19.73 -4.06
C SER A 658 -24.83 -18.91 -5.35
N LYS A 659 -25.55 -19.25 -6.41
CA LYS A 659 -25.52 -18.50 -7.69
C LYS A 659 -26.15 -17.11 -7.56
N LEU A 660 -27.26 -16.99 -6.83
CA LEU A 660 -27.96 -15.72 -6.58
C LEU A 660 -27.14 -14.77 -5.71
N GLU A 661 -26.53 -15.26 -4.61
CA GLU A 661 -25.69 -14.45 -3.73
C GLU A 661 -24.38 -13.98 -4.39
N SER A 662 -23.82 -14.79 -5.29
CA SER A 662 -22.62 -14.41 -6.06
C SER A 662 -22.91 -13.52 -7.26
N GLY A 663 -24.18 -13.21 -7.55
CA GLY A 663 -24.59 -12.42 -8.70
C GLY A 663 -24.35 -13.10 -10.05
N ARG A 664 -24.17 -14.44 -10.06
CA ARG A 664 -23.90 -15.24 -11.27
C ARG A 664 -25.14 -15.89 -11.86
N MET A 665 -26.33 -15.64 -11.31
CA MET A 665 -27.55 -16.18 -11.86
C MET A 665 -28.05 -15.31 -13.01
N GLU A 666 -28.17 -15.88 -14.19
CA GLU A 666 -28.72 -15.25 -15.37
C GLU A 666 -30.21 -15.55 -15.43
N VAL A 667 -31.00 -14.51 -15.75
CA VAL A 667 -32.43 -14.59 -16.01
C VAL A 667 -32.59 -14.56 -17.53
N HIS A 668 -33.34 -15.51 -18.09
CA HIS A 668 -33.58 -15.65 -19.53
C HIS A 668 -35.04 -15.30 -19.88
N PRO A 669 -35.35 -14.00 -20.09
CA PRO A 669 -36.72 -13.58 -20.45
C PRO A 669 -37.07 -14.05 -21.87
N GLU A 670 -38.18 -14.78 -22.01
CA GLU A 670 -38.71 -15.19 -23.31
C GLU A 670 -40.21 -14.88 -23.43
N PRO A 671 -40.75 -14.72 -24.65
CA PRO A 671 -42.19 -14.54 -24.89
C PRO A 671 -43.02 -15.67 -24.27
N THR A 672 -43.79 -15.37 -23.23
CA THR A 672 -44.45 -16.36 -22.39
C THR A 672 -45.95 -16.02 -22.26
N ASP A 673 -46.81 -16.99 -22.54
CA ASP A 673 -48.23 -16.95 -22.17
C ASP A 673 -48.38 -17.32 -20.68
N VAL A 674 -48.29 -16.29 -19.81
CA VAL A 674 -48.34 -16.46 -18.36
C VAL A 674 -49.69 -17.02 -17.90
N ALA A 675 -50.78 -16.65 -18.57
CA ALA A 675 -52.12 -17.14 -18.25
C ALA A 675 -52.24 -18.66 -18.49
N LYS A 676 -51.60 -19.15 -19.55
CA LYS A 676 -51.53 -20.60 -19.84
C LYS A 676 -50.66 -21.32 -18.83
N LEU A 677 -49.49 -20.76 -18.52
CA LEU A 677 -48.54 -21.30 -17.53
C LEU A 677 -49.24 -21.53 -16.19
N VAL A 678 -49.95 -20.52 -15.69
CA VAL A 678 -50.61 -20.58 -14.38
C VAL A 678 -51.79 -21.58 -14.40
N ARG A 679 -52.55 -21.67 -15.51
CA ARG A 679 -53.60 -22.68 -15.67
C ARG A 679 -53.06 -24.11 -15.66
N GLU A 680 -51.92 -24.36 -16.32
CA GLU A 680 -51.22 -25.67 -16.26
C GLU A 680 -50.84 -26.04 -14.84
N ILE A 681 -50.29 -25.06 -14.06
CA ILE A 681 -49.90 -25.27 -12.67
C ILE A 681 -51.12 -25.57 -11.80
N ALA A 682 -52.18 -24.78 -11.87
CA ALA A 682 -53.42 -25.00 -11.13
C ALA A 682 -54.05 -26.38 -11.42
N ALA A 683 -54.09 -26.78 -12.71
CA ALA A 683 -54.57 -28.11 -13.11
C ALA A 683 -53.71 -29.25 -12.56
N ALA A 684 -52.40 -29.12 -12.54
CA ALA A 684 -51.48 -30.11 -11.99
C ALA A 684 -51.69 -30.31 -10.47
N PHE A 685 -51.88 -29.25 -9.70
CA PHE A 685 -52.19 -29.34 -8.29
C PHE A 685 -53.61 -29.86 -8.01
N GLY A 686 -54.63 -29.49 -8.83
CA GLY A 686 -55.98 -30.01 -8.74
C GLY A 686 -56.09 -31.51 -8.99
N ALA A 687 -55.30 -32.06 -9.92
CA ALA A 687 -55.27 -33.48 -10.23
C ALA A 687 -54.58 -34.31 -9.12
N THR A 688 -53.59 -33.72 -8.41
CA THR A 688 -52.76 -34.45 -7.45
C THR A 688 -53.29 -34.38 -6.02
N HIS A 689 -54.08 -33.35 -5.66
CA HIS A 689 -54.53 -33.11 -4.30
C HIS A 689 -56.08 -33.16 -4.21
N GLN A 690 -56.64 -34.37 -4.41
CA GLN A 690 -58.07 -34.60 -4.19
C GLN A 690 -58.40 -34.75 -2.69
N LYS A 691 -58.20 -33.65 -1.93
CA LYS A 691 -58.69 -33.57 -0.55
C LYS A 691 -60.18 -33.16 -0.59
N THR A 692 -61.04 -33.92 0.13
CA THR A 692 -62.46 -33.61 0.26
C THR A 692 -62.61 -32.26 0.98
N GLY A 693 -63.06 -31.21 0.26
CA GLY A 693 -63.29 -29.88 0.83
C GLY A 693 -62.22 -28.80 0.52
N LEU A 694 -61.27 -29.06 -0.35
CA LEU A 694 -60.29 -28.07 -0.84
C LEU A 694 -60.53 -27.82 -2.33
N GLU A 695 -60.80 -26.52 -2.68
CA GLU A 695 -61.01 -26.07 -4.08
C GLU A 695 -59.78 -25.30 -4.56
N ILE A 696 -59.28 -25.63 -5.78
CA ILE A 696 -58.19 -24.92 -6.42
C ILE A 696 -58.75 -24.11 -7.56
N LEU A 697 -58.66 -22.78 -7.42
CA LEU A 697 -59.15 -21.78 -8.33
C LEU A 697 -58.00 -21.13 -9.11
N CYS A 698 -58.29 -20.82 -10.39
CA CYS A 698 -57.34 -20.08 -11.23
C CYS A 698 -58.03 -18.87 -11.86
N LYS A 699 -57.58 -17.67 -11.50
CA LYS A 699 -58.01 -16.40 -12.12
C LYS A 699 -56.91 -15.82 -12.98
N ALA A 700 -56.76 -16.37 -14.17
CA ALA A 700 -55.85 -15.80 -15.18
C ALA A 700 -56.65 -14.75 -15.96
N GLY A 701 -56.46 -13.46 -15.65
CA GLY A 701 -57.05 -12.36 -16.39
C GLY A 701 -56.62 -12.35 -17.87
N ASN A 702 -57.13 -11.41 -18.65
CA ASN A 702 -56.72 -11.24 -20.05
C ASN A 702 -55.32 -10.62 -20.13
N THR A 703 -54.28 -11.38 -19.70
CA THR A 703 -52.88 -10.94 -19.74
C THR A 703 -52.32 -11.21 -21.15
N PRO A 704 -51.71 -10.21 -21.80
CA PRO A 704 -51.00 -10.42 -23.05
C PRO A 704 -49.80 -11.33 -22.83
N PRO A 705 -49.23 -11.95 -23.88
CA PRO A 705 -47.94 -12.63 -23.74
C PRO A 705 -46.86 -11.65 -23.23
N LEU A 706 -46.15 -12.04 -22.19
CA LEU A 706 -45.15 -11.20 -21.52
C LEU A 706 -43.74 -11.74 -21.73
N VAL A 707 -42.75 -10.87 -21.79
CA VAL A 707 -41.34 -11.25 -21.86
C VAL A 707 -40.85 -11.48 -20.45
N VAL A 708 -40.90 -12.73 -19.97
CA VAL A 708 -40.50 -13.16 -18.63
C VAL A 708 -39.81 -14.52 -18.71
N ASP A 709 -39.05 -14.88 -17.69
CA ASP A 709 -38.45 -16.22 -17.60
C ASP A 709 -39.49 -17.25 -17.10
N PRO A 710 -40.00 -18.14 -17.97
CA PRO A 710 -41.05 -19.09 -17.61
C PRO A 710 -40.58 -20.14 -16.60
N HIS A 711 -39.29 -20.48 -16.61
CA HIS A 711 -38.72 -21.46 -15.68
C HIS A 711 -38.67 -20.90 -14.24
N ARG A 712 -38.23 -19.68 -14.08
CA ARG A 712 -38.18 -19.01 -12.77
C ARG A 712 -39.60 -18.68 -12.27
N LEU A 713 -40.45 -18.23 -13.13
CA LEU A 713 -41.85 -17.98 -12.79
C LEU A 713 -42.57 -19.28 -12.36
N ARG A 714 -42.33 -20.39 -13.07
CA ARG A 714 -42.85 -21.71 -12.69
C ARG A 714 -42.31 -22.15 -11.33
N GLN A 715 -41.01 -21.97 -11.05
CA GLN A 715 -40.39 -22.29 -9.79
C GLN A 715 -41.03 -21.54 -8.61
N ILE A 716 -41.27 -20.23 -8.76
CA ILE A 716 -41.95 -19.41 -7.72
C ILE A 716 -43.41 -19.88 -7.54
N ALA A 717 -44.14 -20.09 -8.63
CA ALA A 717 -45.55 -20.53 -8.59
C ALA A 717 -45.68 -21.90 -7.89
N PHE A 718 -44.81 -22.87 -8.20
CA PHE A 718 -44.79 -24.16 -7.55
C PHE A 718 -44.48 -24.06 -6.03
N ASN A 719 -43.55 -23.17 -5.61
CA ASN A 719 -43.29 -22.94 -4.21
C ASN A 719 -44.48 -22.35 -3.47
N PHE A 720 -45.17 -21.34 -4.08
CA PHE A 720 -46.34 -20.74 -3.46
C PHE A 720 -47.52 -21.71 -3.39
N MET A 721 -47.86 -22.42 -4.49
CA MET A 721 -48.92 -23.41 -4.53
C MET A 721 -48.65 -24.60 -3.59
N GLY A 722 -47.38 -25.06 -3.51
CA GLY A 722 -46.95 -26.10 -2.61
C GLY A 722 -47.13 -25.73 -1.14
N ASN A 723 -46.77 -24.50 -0.77
CA ASN A 723 -47.04 -23.98 0.56
C ASN A 723 -48.55 -23.85 0.85
N ALA A 724 -49.32 -23.30 -0.06
CA ALA A 724 -50.74 -23.16 0.08
C ALA A 724 -51.44 -24.51 0.29
N THR A 725 -51.11 -25.53 -0.50
CA THR A 725 -51.69 -26.90 -0.40
C THR A 725 -51.26 -27.62 0.90
N LYS A 726 -50.05 -27.31 1.39
CA LYS A 726 -49.53 -27.86 2.63
C LYS A 726 -50.26 -27.33 3.87
N PHE A 727 -50.62 -26.04 3.88
CA PHE A 727 -51.16 -25.33 5.05
C PHE A 727 -52.69 -25.07 4.97
N THR A 728 -53.38 -25.51 3.89
CA THR A 728 -54.80 -25.43 3.76
C THR A 728 -55.43 -26.84 3.71
N ASP A 729 -56.21 -27.19 4.75
CA ASP A 729 -56.87 -28.49 4.80
C ASP A 729 -58.28 -28.44 4.17
N LYS A 730 -59.00 -27.31 4.31
CA LYS A 730 -60.36 -27.07 3.74
C LYS A 730 -60.47 -25.63 3.30
N GLY A 731 -61.34 -25.37 2.29
CA GLY A 731 -61.52 -24.02 1.76
C GLY A 731 -61.04 -23.93 0.32
N PHE A 732 -60.37 -22.82 -0.02
CA PHE A 732 -59.88 -22.65 -1.39
C PHE A 732 -58.45 -22.15 -1.43
N ILE A 733 -57.78 -22.44 -2.55
CA ILE A 733 -56.52 -21.85 -2.96
C ILE A 733 -56.72 -21.23 -4.33
N GLU A 734 -56.41 -19.94 -4.43
CA GLU A 734 -56.60 -19.19 -5.67
C GLU A 734 -55.26 -18.69 -6.21
N ILE A 735 -54.87 -19.07 -7.43
CA ILE A 735 -53.70 -18.47 -8.12
C ILE A 735 -54.26 -17.43 -9.12
N ARG A 736 -53.69 -16.22 -9.03
CA ARG A 736 -54.14 -15.05 -9.77
C ARG A 736 -52.93 -14.39 -10.46
N VAL A 737 -53.15 -14.01 -11.74
CA VAL A 737 -52.17 -13.19 -12.46
C VAL A 737 -52.84 -11.95 -13.01
N SER A 738 -52.15 -10.83 -12.94
CA SER A 738 -52.59 -9.55 -13.48
C SER A 738 -51.43 -8.79 -14.13
N PHE A 739 -51.74 -8.00 -15.12
CA PHE A 739 -50.79 -7.10 -15.77
C PHE A 739 -51.42 -5.72 -15.87
N ARG A 740 -50.70 -4.69 -15.37
CA ARG A 740 -51.12 -3.30 -15.45
C ARG A 740 -50.17 -2.57 -16.38
N PRO A 741 -50.60 -2.18 -17.58
CA PRO A 741 -49.74 -1.48 -18.52
C PRO A 741 -49.37 -0.08 -18.02
N ASP A 742 -48.14 0.35 -18.28
CA ASP A 742 -47.68 1.73 -18.13
C ASP A 742 -48.30 2.59 -19.25
N GLY A 743 -48.27 3.92 -19.12
CA GLY A 743 -48.94 4.86 -20.02
C GLY A 743 -48.56 4.80 -21.50
N GLY A 744 -47.62 3.94 -21.93
CA GLY A 744 -47.26 3.68 -23.33
C GLY A 744 -47.67 2.31 -23.87
N GLY A 745 -48.27 1.41 -23.07
CA GLY A 745 -48.80 0.11 -23.47
C GLY A 745 -47.84 -1.00 -23.84
N SER A 746 -46.53 -0.72 -23.99
CA SER A 746 -45.49 -1.68 -24.38
C SER A 746 -44.79 -2.37 -23.19
N SER A 747 -44.94 -1.84 -21.98
CA SER A 747 -44.45 -2.39 -20.72
C SER A 747 -45.44 -2.13 -19.59
N GLY A 748 -45.28 -2.81 -18.46
CA GLY A 748 -46.13 -2.61 -17.28
C GLY A 748 -45.71 -3.41 -16.07
N GLU A 749 -46.49 -3.31 -15.00
CA GLU A 749 -46.32 -4.10 -13.77
C GLU A 749 -47.01 -5.47 -13.94
N PHE A 750 -46.22 -6.51 -13.79
CA PHE A 750 -46.70 -7.89 -13.71
C PHE A 750 -46.81 -8.31 -12.25
N ARG A 751 -47.97 -8.93 -11.88
CA ARG A 751 -48.22 -9.44 -10.54
C ARG A 751 -48.77 -10.85 -10.63
N MET A 752 -48.18 -11.78 -9.86
CA MET A 752 -48.69 -13.12 -9.64
C MET A 752 -48.94 -13.30 -8.15
N GLU A 753 -50.10 -13.80 -7.78
CA GLU A 753 -50.55 -13.98 -6.38
C GLU A 753 -51.08 -15.37 -6.18
N VAL A 754 -50.80 -15.96 -5.02
CA VAL A 754 -51.44 -17.19 -4.54
C VAL A 754 -52.07 -16.86 -3.16
N GLU A 755 -53.40 -16.96 -3.10
CA GLU A 755 -54.20 -16.75 -1.90
C GLU A 755 -54.66 -18.10 -1.37
N ASP A 756 -54.53 -18.35 -0.11
CA ASP A 756 -55.01 -19.52 0.62
C ASP A 756 -55.90 -19.16 1.81
N THR A 757 -56.84 -20.04 2.14
CA THR A 757 -57.69 -19.96 3.33
C THR A 757 -57.20 -20.84 4.45
N GLY A 758 -55.91 -21.04 4.56
CA GLY A 758 -55.25 -21.87 5.58
C GLY A 758 -55.14 -21.25 6.96
N CYS A 759 -54.25 -21.78 7.77
CA CYS A 759 -54.03 -21.36 9.16
C CYS A 759 -53.52 -19.91 9.35
N GLY A 760 -53.02 -19.26 8.29
CA GLY A 760 -52.43 -17.92 8.38
C GLY A 760 -51.14 -17.87 9.22
N ILE A 761 -50.55 -16.67 9.29
CA ILE A 761 -49.22 -16.41 9.89
C ILE A 761 -49.37 -15.21 10.84
N SER A 762 -48.75 -15.30 12.02
CA SER A 762 -48.72 -14.17 12.99
C SER A 762 -47.77 -13.05 12.52
N GLU A 763 -48.04 -11.82 12.95
CA GLU A 763 -47.27 -10.64 12.56
C GLU A 763 -45.77 -10.74 12.94
N GLU A 764 -45.46 -11.38 14.11
CA GLU A 764 -44.10 -11.61 14.57
C GLU A 764 -43.35 -12.57 13.61
N ASN A 765 -44.04 -13.59 13.15
CA ASN A 765 -43.49 -14.59 12.25
C ASN A 765 -43.35 -14.10 10.80
N LEU A 766 -44.21 -13.21 10.34
CA LEU A 766 -44.12 -12.57 9.05
C LEU A 766 -42.78 -11.85 8.80
N LYS A 767 -42.27 -11.15 9.81
CA LYS A 767 -40.99 -10.43 9.76
C LYS A 767 -39.77 -11.34 9.54
N ARG A 768 -39.88 -12.62 9.92
CA ARG A 768 -38.80 -13.61 9.90
C ARG A 768 -38.91 -14.59 8.73
N LEU A 769 -40.10 -14.74 8.13
CA LEU A 769 -40.46 -15.83 7.24
C LEU A 769 -39.65 -15.88 5.92
N ALA A 770 -39.15 -14.76 5.44
CA ALA A 770 -38.35 -14.70 4.22
C ALA A 770 -36.82 -14.81 4.47
N SER A 771 -36.40 -15.08 5.70
CA SER A 771 -35.02 -15.38 6.03
C SER A 771 -34.72 -16.87 5.75
N PRO A 772 -33.51 -17.23 5.34
CA PRO A 772 -33.18 -18.63 5.05
C PRO A 772 -33.35 -19.52 6.27
N PHE A 773 -33.84 -20.74 6.09
CA PHE A 773 -34.08 -21.79 7.10
C PHE A 773 -35.07 -21.43 8.20
N VAL A 774 -35.87 -20.40 8.04
CA VAL A 774 -36.92 -20.08 9.02
C VAL A 774 -38.17 -20.90 8.70
N GLN A 775 -38.58 -21.73 9.68
CA GLN A 775 -39.83 -22.48 9.69
C GLN A 775 -40.69 -21.93 10.81
N VAL A 776 -41.96 -21.73 10.55
CA VAL A 776 -42.94 -21.19 11.50
C VAL A 776 -43.97 -22.27 11.79
N GLY A 777 -44.17 -22.61 13.08
CA GLY A 777 -45.18 -23.56 13.59
C GLY A 777 -44.75 -24.29 14.85
N ASP A 778 -45.67 -24.81 15.63
CA ASP A 778 -45.40 -25.62 16.82
C ASP A 778 -44.76 -26.96 16.43
N ALA A 779 -43.96 -27.51 17.34
CA ALA A 779 -43.21 -28.75 17.16
C ALA A 779 -44.05 -29.98 16.71
N ALA A 780 -45.36 -29.95 16.97
CA ALA A 780 -46.33 -31.00 16.58
C ALA A 780 -46.84 -30.86 15.12
N SER A 781 -46.64 -29.68 14.46
CA SER A 781 -47.11 -29.36 13.08
C SER A 781 -45.95 -29.10 12.13
N GLN A 782 -44.75 -29.52 12.44
CA GLN A 782 -43.57 -29.45 11.51
C GLN A 782 -43.80 -30.41 10.34
N ARG A 783 -44.64 -30.00 9.42
CA ARG A 783 -44.76 -30.65 8.11
C ARG A 783 -43.52 -30.38 7.29
N SER A 784 -42.85 -31.41 6.83
CA SER A 784 -41.61 -31.45 6.06
C SER A 784 -41.40 -30.28 5.11
N GLY A 785 -40.29 -29.53 5.22
CA GLY A 785 -39.85 -28.48 4.29
C GLY A 785 -38.46 -27.96 4.68
N THR A 786 -37.70 -27.40 3.71
CA THR A 786 -36.33 -26.95 3.91
C THR A 786 -36.23 -25.53 4.52
N GLY A 787 -37.31 -24.76 4.52
CA GLY A 787 -37.30 -23.36 4.90
C GLY A 787 -36.54 -22.44 3.92
N LEU A 788 -36.10 -22.98 2.77
CA LEU A 788 -35.36 -22.22 1.74
C LEU A 788 -36.28 -21.68 0.64
N GLY A 789 -37.43 -22.32 0.39
CA GLY A 789 -38.27 -22.02 -0.77
C GLY A 789 -38.75 -20.56 -0.88
N LEU A 790 -39.19 -19.94 0.22
CA LEU A 790 -39.62 -18.53 0.21
C LEU A 790 -38.46 -17.56 0.05
N HIS A 791 -37.30 -17.92 0.63
CA HIS A 791 -36.07 -17.12 0.47
C HIS A 791 -35.62 -17.13 -1.00
N ILE A 792 -35.64 -18.30 -1.64
CA ILE A 792 -35.34 -18.46 -3.07
C ILE A 792 -36.35 -17.66 -3.92
N CYS A 793 -37.66 -17.71 -3.61
CA CYS A 793 -38.67 -16.93 -4.30
C CYS A 793 -38.39 -15.43 -4.26
N ARG A 794 -38.02 -14.90 -3.10
CA ARG A 794 -37.63 -13.49 -2.95
C ARG A 794 -36.38 -13.13 -3.77
N LEU A 795 -35.34 -13.96 -3.72
CA LEU A 795 -34.13 -13.74 -4.52
C LEU A 795 -34.41 -13.82 -6.02
N LEU A 796 -35.23 -14.76 -6.49
CA LEU A 796 -35.63 -14.89 -7.88
C LEU A 796 -36.47 -13.69 -8.34
N ALA A 797 -37.41 -13.24 -7.51
CA ALA A 797 -38.22 -12.04 -7.83
C ALA A 797 -37.29 -10.81 -8.00
N ARG A 798 -36.31 -10.64 -7.14
CA ARG A 798 -35.32 -9.57 -7.24
C ARG A 798 -34.40 -9.70 -8.46
N ALA A 799 -34.00 -10.91 -8.80
CA ALA A 799 -33.19 -11.17 -10.00
C ALA A 799 -33.99 -10.82 -11.28
N MET A 800 -35.33 -10.97 -11.25
CA MET A 800 -36.22 -10.55 -12.31
C MET A 800 -36.58 -9.05 -12.27
N GLY A 801 -35.99 -8.27 -11.36
CA GLY A 801 -36.24 -6.82 -11.25
C GLY A 801 -37.45 -6.44 -10.40
N GLY A 802 -38.04 -7.39 -9.66
CA GLY A 802 -39.19 -7.18 -8.77
C GLY A 802 -38.90 -7.44 -7.30
N ASP A 803 -39.97 -7.66 -6.52
CA ASP A 803 -39.88 -8.15 -5.12
C ASP A 803 -41.06 -9.03 -4.74
N MET A 804 -40.97 -9.70 -3.62
CA MET A 804 -42.02 -10.57 -3.07
C MET A 804 -42.72 -9.87 -1.89
N GLU A 805 -44.07 -9.92 -1.91
CA GLU A 805 -44.94 -9.41 -0.86
C GLU A 805 -45.68 -10.56 -0.20
N ILE A 806 -45.89 -10.50 1.11
CA ILE A 806 -46.62 -11.48 1.90
C ILE A 806 -47.64 -10.75 2.76
N LYS A 807 -48.95 -11.15 2.63
CA LYS A 807 -50.03 -10.67 3.48
C LYS A 807 -50.67 -11.88 4.13
N SER A 808 -50.84 -11.88 5.44
CA SER A 808 -51.43 -12.99 6.16
C SER A 808 -52.08 -12.52 7.45
N VAL A 809 -53.17 -13.21 7.84
CA VAL A 809 -53.86 -13.00 9.10
C VAL A 809 -54.09 -14.38 9.72
N LEU A 810 -53.61 -14.55 10.94
CA LEU A 810 -53.73 -15.82 11.67
C LEU A 810 -55.21 -16.29 11.72
N GLY A 811 -55.47 -17.52 11.27
CA GLY A 811 -56.79 -18.13 11.22
C GLY A 811 -57.64 -17.73 10.01
N LYS A 812 -57.16 -16.85 9.10
CA LYS A 812 -57.88 -16.41 7.91
C LYS A 812 -57.22 -16.80 6.55
N GLY A 813 -55.94 -17.15 6.61
CA GLY A 813 -55.15 -17.53 5.45
C GLY A 813 -54.04 -16.55 5.10
N SER A 814 -53.37 -16.79 3.97
CA SER A 814 -52.23 -16.02 3.50
C SER A 814 -52.35 -15.69 2.01
N THR A 815 -51.71 -14.60 1.59
CA THR A 815 -51.48 -14.23 0.20
C THR A 815 -50.01 -13.99 -0.03
N PHE A 816 -49.40 -14.79 -0.90
CA PHE A 816 -48.05 -14.65 -1.37
C PHE A 816 -48.05 -14.07 -2.79
N SER A 817 -47.33 -13.00 -3.00
CA SER A 817 -47.28 -12.33 -4.29
C SER A 817 -45.87 -11.95 -4.71
N ILE A 818 -45.63 -11.94 -6.03
CA ILE A 818 -44.48 -11.28 -6.65
C ILE A 818 -44.97 -10.13 -7.50
N VAL A 819 -44.17 -9.04 -7.49
CA VAL A 819 -44.46 -7.85 -8.29
C VAL A 819 -43.21 -7.54 -9.10
N VAL A 820 -43.32 -7.54 -10.41
CA VAL A 820 -42.20 -7.26 -11.33
C VAL A 820 -42.60 -6.05 -12.19
N PRO A 821 -41.99 -4.87 -11.94
CA PRO A 821 -42.25 -3.68 -12.74
C PRO A 821 -41.52 -3.73 -14.07
N GLY A 822 -42.00 -3.01 -15.08
CA GLY A 822 -41.33 -2.81 -16.36
C GLY A 822 -41.29 -4.04 -17.27
N VAL A 823 -42.14 -5.04 -17.06
CA VAL A 823 -42.25 -6.22 -17.93
C VAL A 823 -42.80 -5.83 -19.30
N LYS A 824 -42.11 -6.25 -20.36
CA LYS A 824 -42.47 -5.94 -21.74
C LYS A 824 -43.55 -6.90 -22.23
N VAL A 825 -44.48 -6.38 -23.05
CA VAL A 825 -45.45 -7.17 -23.80
C VAL A 825 -44.73 -7.77 -25.00
N ALA A 826 -44.90 -9.07 -25.25
CA ALA A 826 -44.33 -9.74 -26.40
C ALA A 826 -45.18 -9.48 -27.66
N ASP A 827 -44.55 -9.19 -28.80
CA ASP A 827 -45.21 -9.09 -30.08
C ASP A 827 -45.80 -10.47 -30.49
N SER A 828 -47.08 -10.47 -30.91
CA SER A 828 -47.83 -11.68 -31.24
C SER A 828 -47.34 -12.28 -32.56
N GLY A 829 -46.29 -13.11 -32.50
CA GLY A 829 -45.84 -13.93 -33.64
C GLY A 829 -46.32 -15.38 -33.45
N ASN A 830 -47.17 -15.86 -34.35
CA ASN A 830 -47.67 -17.23 -34.40
C ASN A 830 -46.56 -18.26 -34.59
N GLY A 831 -46.27 -19.04 -33.56
CA GLY A 831 -45.41 -20.24 -33.64
C GLY A 831 -46.27 -21.51 -33.63
N GLU A 832 -46.43 -22.14 -34.77
CA GLU A 832 -47.07 -23.44 -34.90
C GLU A 832 -46.33 -24.57 -34.15
N ARG A 833 -47.05 -25.39 -33.40
CA ARG A 833 -46.57 -26.62 -32.76
C ARG A 833 -46.69 -27.81 -33.69
N GLY A 834 -45.56 -28.31 -34.21
CA GLY A 834 -45.50 -29.58 -34.93
C GLY A 834 -45.79 -30.78 -34.03
N ALA A 835 -46.60 -31.73 -34.50
CA ALA A 835 -46.91 -33.01 -33.90
C ALA A 835 -45.64 -33.92 -33.86
N VAL A 836 -45.40 -34.61 -32.74
CA VAL A 836 -44.21 -35.47 -32.51
C VAL A 836 -44.39 -36.79 -33.28
N PRO A 837 -43.47 -37.17 -34.19
CA PRO A 837 -43.60 -38.40 -34.98
C PRO A 837 -43.36 -39.67 -34.15
N PRO A 838 -43.84 -40.85 -34.57
CA PRO A 838 -43.60 -42.14 -33.91
C PRO A 838 -42.15 -42.61 -34.07
N VAL A 839 -41.60 -43.27 -33.04
CA VAL A 839 -40.21 -43.79 -33.02
C VAL A 839 -40.00 -44.84 -34.12
N LYS A 840 -38.97 -44.69 -34.95
CA LYS A 840 -38.62 -45.61 -36.03
C LYS A 840 -38.27 -47.03 -35.49
N PRO A 841 -38.84 -48.09 -36.03
CA PRO A 841 -38.48 -49.42 -35.62
C PRO A 841 -37.06 -49.80 -36.07
N GLY A 842 -36.23 -50.32 -35.12
CA GLY A 842 -34.88 -50.78 -35.41
C GLY A 842 -33.77 -49.75 -35.14
N LEU A 843 -34.05 -48.64 -34.47
CA LEU A 843 -33.12 -47.58 -34.12
C LEU A 843 -31.91 -48.12 -33.31
N CYS A 844 -30.69 -47.70 -33.69
CA CYS A 844 -29.44 -48.05 -33.01
C CYS A 844 -28.85 -46.81 -32.27
N VAL A 845 -28.69 -46.90 -30.97
CA VAL A 845 -28.21 -45.78 -30.12
C VAL A 845 -26.90 -46.16 -29.41
N LEU A 846 -25.94 -45.22 -29.40
CA LEU A 846 -24.72 -45.31 -28.56
C LEU A 846 -24.83 -44.31 -27.42
N VAL A 847 -24.65 -44.77 -26.21
CA VAL A 847 -24.61 -43.96 -24.99
C VAL A 847 -23.18 -43.97 -24.44
N ALA A 848 -22.57 -42.81 -24.34
CA ALA A 848 -21.26 -42.60 -23.72
C ALA A 848 -21.45 -41.81 -22.41
N ASP A 849 -21.26 -42.47 -21.28
CA ASP A 849 -21.33 -41.90 -19.93
C ASP A 849 -20.44 -42.71 -19.02
N ASP A 850 -19.60 -42.10 -18.21
CA ASP A 850 -18.65 -42.78 -17.32
C ASP A 850 -19.32 -43.40 -16.09
N THR A 851 -20.57 -43.04 -15.85
CA THR A 851 -21.33 -43.47 -14.66
C THR A 851 -22.26 -44.63 -15.04
N ARG A 852 -21.98 -45.80 -14.52
CA ARG A 852 -22.74 -47.06 -14.76
C ARG A 852 -24.23 -46.89 -14.46
N THR A 853 -24.61 -46.11 -13.43
CA THR A 853 -26.00 -45.83 -13.06
C THR A 853 -26.73 -45.10 -14.16
N ASN A 854 -26.09 -44.09 -14.76
CA ASN A 854 -26.70 -43.32 -15.87
C ASN A 854 -26.93 -44.20 -17.08
N GLN A 855 -25.97 -45.07 -17.42
CA GLN A 855 -26.13 -46.05 -18.53
C GLN A 855 -27.32 -46.97 -18.28
N LEU A 856 -27.51 -47.51 -17.07
CA LEU A 856 -28.65 -48.36 -16.71
C LEU A 856 -29.98 -47.65 -16.78
N VAL A 857 -30.05 -46.39 -16.27
CA VAL A 857 -31.29 -45.59 -16.33
C VAL A 857 -31.67 -45.27 -17.78
N LEU A 858 -30.71 -44.80 -18.60
CA LEU A 858 -30.97 -44.58 -20.01
C LEU A 858 -31.32 -45.84 -20.77
N GLY A 859 -30.65 -46.96 -20.48
CA GLY A 859 -30.99 -48.24 -21.07
C GLY A 859 -32.45 -48.70 -20.79
N ALA A 860 -32.89 -48.51 -19.54
CA ALA A 860 -34.29 -48.78 -19.16
C ALA A 860 -35.27 -47.83 -19.83
N MET A 861 -34.93 -46.54 -19.96
CA MET A 861 -35.76 -45.56 -20.65
C MET A 861 -35.87 -45.87 -22.14
N PHE A 862 -34.78 -46.17 -22.84
CA PHE A 862 -34.78 -46.59 -24.25
C PHE A 862 -35.58 -47.88 -24.44
N GLY A 863 -35.47 -48.84 -23.53
CA GLY A 863 -36.27 -50.06 -23.57
C GLY A 863 -37.77 -49.79 -23.49
N ARG A 864 -38.21 -48.85 -22.64
CA ARG A 864 -39.64 -48.42 -22.56
C ARG A 864 -40.13 -47.69 -23.82
N LEU A 865 -39.21 -47.02 -24.54
CA LEU A 865 -39.52 -46.38 -25.84
C LEU A 865 -39.45 -47.35 -27.02
N GLY A 866 -39.19 -48.64 -26.79
CA GLY A 866 -39.11 -49.66 -27.83
C GLY A 866 -37.80 -49.74 -28.59
N VAL A 867 -36.74 -49.01 -28.14
CA VAL A 867 -35.40 -49.05 -28.73
C VAL A 867 -34.65 -50.27 -28.14
N LYS A 868 -34.45 -51.30 -28.97
CA LYS A 868 -33.80 -52.57 -28.53
C LYS A 868 -32.29 -52.60 -28.72
N ASN A 869 -31.74 -51.74 -29.61
CA ASN A 869 -30.33 -51.75 -29.97
C ASN A 869 -29.61 -50.56 -29.30
N VAL A 870 -29.20 -50.67 -28.06
CA VAL A 870 -28.44 -49.65 -27.31
C VAL A 870 -27.08 -50.21 -26.97
N ALA A 871 -26.01 -49.52 -27.38
CA ALA A 871 -24.64 -49.79 -26.99
C ALA A 871 -24.17 -48.75 -25.96
N PHE A 872 -23.27 -49.19 -25.07
CA PHE A 872 -22.73 -48.35 -24.00
C PHE A 872 -21.23 -48.21 -24.10
N ALA A 873 -20.68 -47.05 -23.81
CA ALA A 873 -19.27 -46.74 -23.69
C ALA A 873 -19.00 -45.97 -22.37
N ASN A 874 -17.88 -46.23 -21.72
CA ASN A 874 -17.52 -45.62 -20.44
C ASN A 874 -16.69 -44.35 -20.57
N ASN A 875 -16.36 -43.97 -21.80
CA ASN A 875 -15.64 -42.71 -22.13
C ASN A 875 -15.70 -42.43 -23.62
N GLY A 876 -15.35 -41.22 -24.01
CA GLY A 876 -15.41 -40.80 -25.41
C GLY A 876 -14.48 -41.60 -26.33
N ARG A 877 -13.34 -42.09 -25.85
CA ARG A 877 -12.42 -42.91 -26.67
C ARG A 877 -13.02 -44.24 -27.00
N GLU A 878 -13.61 -44.93 -26.03
CA GLU A 878 -14.31 -46.19 -26.24
C GLU A 878 -15.51 -46.02 -27.19
N ALA A 879 -16.24 -44.91 -27.03
CA ALA A 879 -17.34 -44.57 -27.96
C ALA A 879 -16.86 -44.42 -29.41
N LEU A 880 -15.75 -43.71 -29.61
CA LEU A 880 -15.14 -43.51 -30.92
C LEU A 880 -14.65 -44.86 -31.54
N ASP A 881 -14.03 -45.71 -30.69
CA ASP A 881 -13.59 -47.05 -31.12
C ASP A 881 -14.78 -47.97 -31.51
N ILE A 882 -15.89 -47.85 -30.82
CA ILE A 882 -17.12 -48.54 -31.14
C ILE A 882 -17.69 -48.06 -32.47
N LEU A 883 -17.68 -46.77 -32.75
CA LEU A 883 -18.17 -46.15 -33.99
C LEU A 883 -17.30 -46.54 -35.21
N LYS A 884 -16.00 -46.73 -35.05
CA LYS A 884 -15.05 -47.11 -36.11
C LYS A 884 -15.00 -48.61 -36.44
N LYS A 885 -15.61 -49.46 -35.62
CA LYS A 885 -15.66 -50.93 -35.90
C LYS A 885 -16.63 -51.24 -37.02
N PRO A 886 -16.28 -52.06 -38.02
CA PRO A 886 -17.23 -52.48 -39.07
C PRO A 886 -18.41 -53.25 -38.42
N ARG A 887 -19.63 -52.81 -38.74
CA ARG A 887 -20.89 -53.41 -38.24
C ARG A 887 -21.91 -53.52 -39.37
N GLU A 888 -22.83 -54.48 -39.24
CA GLU A 888 -23.95 -54.68 -40.18
C GLU A 888 -25.00 -53.54 -40.10
N LYS A 889 -25.08 -52.83 -38.98
CA LYS A 889 -25.99 -51.65 -38.78
C LYS A 889 -25.23 -50.45 -38.22
N HIS A 890 -25.42 -49.28 -38.84
CA HIS A 890 -24.90 -47.98 -38.38
C HIS A 890 -25.68 -47.51 -37.17
N PHE A 891 -25.03 -46.67 -36.31
CA PHE A 891 -25.72 -45.92 -35.26
C PHE A 891 -26.49 -44.73 -35.84
N ASP A 892 -27.69 -44.50 -35.30
CA ASP A 892 -28.59 -43.41 -35.70
C ASP A 892 -28.44 -42.19 -34.74
N LEU A 893 -28.01 -42.45 -33.48
CA LEU A 893 -27.87 -41.47 -32.44
C LEU A 893 -26.70 -41.80 -31.50
N VAL A 894 -25.91 -40.81 -31.16
CA VAL A 894 -24.95 -40.81 -30.04
C VAL A 894 -25.45 -39.90 -28.96
N LEU A 895 -25.56 -40.37 -27.74
CA LEU A 895 -25.83 -39.60 -26.54
C LEU A 895 -24.60 -39.62 -25.67
N THR A 896 -23.98 -38.49 -25.43
CA THR A 896 -22.70 -38.43 -24.74
C THR A 896 -22.73 -37.45 -23.55
N ASP A 897 -22.09 -37.85 -22.44
CA ASP A 897 -21.82 -36.94 -21.33
C ASP A 897 -20.74 -35.91 -21.74
N LEU A 898 -20.79 -34.73 -21.14
CA LEU A 898 -19.83 -33.66 -21.35
C LEU A 898 -18.48 -34.01 -20.79
N PHE A 899 -18.45 -34.45 -19.53
CA PHE A 899 -17.23 -34.73 -18.79
C PHE A 899 -17.06 -36.25 -18.61
N MET A 900 -16.10 -36.81 -19.32
CA MET A 900 -15.72 -38.24 -19.24
C MET A 900 -14.19 -38.34 -19.20
N PRO A 901 -13.65 -39.36 -18.53
CA PRO A 901 -12.21 -39.67 -18.53
C PRO A 901 -11.70 -40.05 -19.95
N LYS A 902 -10.43 -39.84 -20.23
CA LYS A 902 -9.70 -40.14 -21.47
C LYS A 902 -10.11 -39.30 -22.68
N MET A 903 -11.38 -38.98 -22.88
CA MET A 903 -11.89 -38.14 -23.97
C MET A 903 -13.25 -37.61 -23.54
N THR A 904 -13.36 -36.30 -23.52
CA THR A 904 -14.58 -35.56 -23.18
C THR A 904 -15.63 -35.61 -24.30
N GLY A 905 -16.89 -35.28 -23.99
CA GLY A 905 -17.97 -35.24 -25.01
C GLY A 905 -17.69 -34.24 -26.13
N THR A 906 -17.06 -33.11 -25.84
CA THR A 906 -16.64 -32.14 -26.84
C THR A 906 -15.56 -32.65 -27.76
N GLU A 907 -14.57 -33.34 -27.23
CA GLU A 907 -13.53 -33.99 -28.04
C GLU A 907 -14.07 -35.10 -28.89
N LEU A 908 -15.06 -35.91 -28.37
CA LEU A 908 -15.74 -36.95 -29.10
C LEU A 908 -16.51 -36.39 -30.28
N VAL A 909 -17.33 -35.35 -30.09
CA VAL A 909 -18.11 -34.76 -31.21
C VAL A 909 -17.16 -34.14 -32.25
N ALA A 910 -16.07 -33.46 -31.85
CA ALA A 910 -15.08 -32.94 -32.77
C ALA A 910 -14.43 -34.07 -33.61
N ALA A 911 -14.10 -35.22 -32.98
CA ALA A 911 -13.55 -36.37 -33.68
C ALA A 911 -14.57 -37.04 -34.65
N ILE A 912 -15.85 -37.08 -34.29
CA ILE A 912 -16.95 -37.56 -35.17
C ILE A 912 -17.12 -36.62 -36.36
N ARG A 913 -17.11 -35.30 -36.16
CA ARG A 913 -17.25 -34.31 -37.25
C ARG A 913 -16.04 -34.26 -38.19
N ALA A 914 -14.84 -34.60 -37.71
CA ALA A 914 -13.62 -34.68 -38.50
C ALA A 914 -13.55 -35.93 -39.39
N ASP A 915 -14.36 -36.97 -39.13
CA ASP A 915 -14.36 -38.22 -39.87
C ASP A 915 -15.48 -38.18 -40.94
N PRO A 916 -15.20 -38.15 -42.26
CA PRO A 916 -16.23 -38.07 -43.30
C PRO A 916 -17.28 -39.20 -43.27
N ALA A 917 -16.91 -40.37 -42.74
CA ALA A 917 -17.84 -41.48 -42.61
C ALA A 917 -18.84 -41.36 -41.46
N LEU A 918 -18.52 -40.52 -40.47
CA LEU A 918 -19.30 -40.32 -39.25
C LEU A 918 -19.88 -38.93 -39.14
N ALA A 919 -19.49 -37.98 -39.98
CA ALA A 919 -19.81 -36.56 -39.88
C ALA A 919 -21.31 -36.22 -39.84
N SER A 920 -22.16 -37.09 -40.50
CA SER A 920 -23.63 -36.92 -40.54
C SER A 920 -24.36 -37.57 -39.37
N LEU A 921 -23.63 -38.23 -38.44
CA LEU A 921 -24.19 -38.94 -37.29
C LEU A 921 -24.80 -37.94 -36.29
N LYS A 922 -26.02 -38.16 -35.83
CA LYS A 922 -26.67 -37.29 -34.85
C LYS A 922 -26.00 -37.51 -33.46
N VAL A 923 -25.44 -36.41 -32.92
CA VAL A 923 -24.74 -36.45 -31.62
C VAL A 923 -25.42 -35.49 -30.65
N CYS A 924 -25.97 -36.01 -29.56
CA CYS A 924 -26.66 -35.22 -28.56
C CYS A 924 -25.89 -35.25 -27.24
N LEU A 925 -25.87 -34.13 -26.55
CA LEU A 925 -25.21 -33.95 -25.25
C LEU A 925 -26.16 -34.41 -24.14
N PHE A 926 -25.64 -35.13 -23.12
CA PHE A 926 -26.36 -35.53 -21.91
C PHE A 926 -25.64 -34.97 -20.68
N THR A 927 -26.10 -33.81 -20.15
CA THR A 927 -25.35 -33.08 -19.10
C THR A 927 -26.25 -32.52 -18.00
N ALA A 928 -25.70 -32.34 -16.82
CA ALA A 928 -26.32 -31.58 -15.72
C ALA A 928 -26.12 -30.07 -15.85
N ASP A 929 -25.25 -29.64 -16.75
CA ASP A 929 -24.93 -28.23 -16.98
C ASP A 929 -25.99 -27.55 -17.83
N VAL A 930 -26.75 -26.66 -17.19
CA VAL A 930 -27.87 -25.91 -17.82
C VAL A 930 -27.32 -24.84 -18.77
N GLU A 931 -26.11 -24.31 -18.53
CA GLU A 931 -25.48 -23.28 -19.38
C GLU A 931 -25.20 -23.82 -20.80
N MET A 932 -25.03 -25.13 -20.93
CA MET A 932 -24.84 -25.78 -22.21
C MET A 932 -26.11 -25.78 -23.12
N LYS A 933 -27.26 -25.38 -22.57
CA LYS A 933 -28.53 -25.37 -23.33
C LYS A 933 -28.48 -24.39 -24.51
N ASP A 934 -27.75 -23.28 -24.35
CA ASP A 934 -27.65 -22.25 -25.40
C ASP A 934 -26.35 -22.39 -26.23
N ALA A 935 -25.36 -23.14 -25.74
CA ALA A 935 -24.03 -23.27 -26.35
C ALA A 935 -23.77 -24.65 -27.02
N TYR A 936 -24.69 -25.64 -26.93
CA TYR A 936 -24.42 -26.99 -27.44
C TYR A 936 -24.22 -27.01 -28.97
N ALA A 937 -24.95 -26.18 -29.71
CA ALA A 937 -24.88 -26.12 -31.17
C ALA A 937 -23.52 -25.56 -31.65
N GLU A 938 -23.01 -24.52 -30.98
CA GLU A 938 -21.67 -23.96 -31.28
C GLU A 938 -20.53 -24.96 -31.07
N LYS A 939 -20.73 -25.92 -30.15
CA LYS A 939 -19.79 -27.01 -29.87
C LYS A 939 -19.95 -28.25 -30.76
N GLY A 940 -20.86 -28.19 -31.75
CA GLY A 940 -21.07 -29.22 -32.78
C GLY A 940 -22.03 -30.33 -32.40
N PHE A 941 -22.84 -30.17 -31.33
CA PHE A 941 -23.89 -31.12 -30.97
C PHE A 941 -25.23 -30.79 -31.68
N ASP A 942 -25.99 -31.83 -32.06
CA ASP A 942 -27.28 -31.70 -32.74
C ASP A 942 -28.46 -31.59 -31.76
N GLY A 943 -28.24 -31.76 -30.46
CA GLY A 943 -29.25 -31.63 -29.44
C GLY A 943 -28.72 -31.81 -28.04
N ILE A 944 -29.54 -31.48 -27.03
CA ILE A 944 -29.17 -31.60 -25.61
C ILE A 944 -30.27 -32.29 -24.80
N LEU A 945 -29.87 -33.15 -23.87
CA LEU A 945 -30.70 -33.76 -22.85
C LEU A 945 -30.12 -33.41 -21.47
N LEU A 946 -30.89 -32.71 -20.66
CA LEU A 946 -30.46 -32.36 -19.31
C LEU A 946 -30.68 -33.50 -18.34
N LYS A 947 -29.71 -33.70 -17.42
CA LYS A 947 -29.82 -34.62 -16.27
C LYS A 947 -30.65 -33.95 -15.15
N PRO A 948 -31.62 -34.67 -14.53
CA PRO A 948 -32.07 -36.02 -14.83
C PRO A 948 -32.97 -36.09 -16.07
N ALA A 949 -32.75 -37.09 -16.92
CA ALA A 949 -33.55 -37.30 -18.14
C ALA A 949 -35.00 -37.60 -17.83
N SER A 950 -35.93 -36.96 -18.60
CA SER A 950 -37.34 -37.36 -18.61
C SER A 950 -37.66 -38.18 -19.87
N MET A 951 -38.69 -39.02 -19.80
CA MET A 951 -39.14 -39.85 -20.93
C MET A 951 -39.54 -38.98 -22.12
N ASP A 952 -40.22 -37.85 -21.86
CA ASP A 952 -40.69 -36.97 -22.91
C ASP A 952 -39.55 -36.17 -23.59
N ALA A 953 -38.53 -35.77 -22.81
CA ALA A 953 -37.38 -35.11 -23.37
C ALA A 953 -36.50 -36.07 -24.19
N LEU A 954 -36.28 -37.31 -23.69
CA LEU A 954 -35.60 -38.35 -24.44
C LEU A 954 -36.31 -38.69 -25.75
N ARG A 955 -37.61 -38.79 -25.72
CA ARG A 955 -38.45 -39.10 -26.92
C ARG A 955 -38.32 -38.01 -28.00
N LYS A 956 -38.25 -36.76 -27.63
CA LYS A 956 -38.07 -35.62 -28.57
C LYS A 956 -36.70 -35.62 -29.25
N LEU A 957 -35.68 -36.23 -28.67
CA LEU A 957 -34.33 -36.30 -29.26
C LEU A 957 -34.18 -37.44 -30.27
N LEU A 958 -35.06 -38.47 -30.22
CA LEU A 958 -34.97 -39.60 -31.15
C LEU A 958 -35.26 -39.13 -32.60
N PRO A 959 -34.45 -39.61 -33.58
CA PRO A 959 -34.62 -39.30 -35.00
C PRO A 959 -35.91 -39.82 -35.63
#